data_bf9ac169a9ff06e8dd45d06d26da8816
#
_entry.id   bf9ac169a9ff06e8dd45d06d26da8816
#
_cell.length_a   1.000
_cell.length_b   1.000
_cell.length_c   1.000
_cell.angle_alpha   90.00
_cell.angle_beta   90.00
_cell.angle_gamma   90.00
#
_symmetry.space_group_name_H-M   'P 1'
#
loop_
_entity.id
_entity.type
_entity.pdbx_description
1 polymer ?
#
loop_
_entity_poly.entity_id
_entity_poly.type
_entity_poly.pdbx_seq_one_letter_code
_entity_poly.pdbx_strand_id
1 'polypeptide(L)'
;MSGEKTRTGKSSVKQYFRFGDRPFLKGAGTRSPEAWFLGTKAENADELEKLLVEALRDHSFWRRNFHPQDPTHITEQAKRHPAYLHAMDSLKDNLRSLMSFLKKSVPFFSGRYQGHMNWDTTLPSMLGYFAAMLYNPNNVAFEGSTSTTILEMIVGDDLCRMLGYTVPEDGDDAKGVVRPWGHITCGGTVANIEAIWSARNLKFYPLSLRDALKAEPALAAARDIEVTTCDGRRERLASLDAWSLLNLKVDDILALPERITDEYGISSDTITKAMSGHSLQHLGMQELYRRLGADVTASPVIFVPATKHYSFPKAAAVLGLGSANVLDVPVDCDARMSLAELERMLRDCLRERRPVITVVGVIGSTEESAVDPLRGILELRYKLQKEGLSFTVHADAAWGGYFASILRPDEGPRARDERTGPAPEIGMSGYVTSQFSALGRADSITVDPHKSGYIPYPAGALCYRNSAMRDMVTFKAPYILHGDAEPTVGIYGLEGSKPGAAVAAVYLSHKVIRPTRSGYGQIHRRALFNCKRFYARLLSMATPQDRFVVVPVPRLPAEITGADVETEQRFIRERIDRRSVDDLLSDPEAMALLPEIGPDQNILTYAINFKNPDGSLNTSLELANRLNKAIYDLLSIDPGDDIYGYKMIVSTTDFSEEHYGKVFIEDYKRRLGVSSSPGTTITVLRSTTMEPWIVEASEGTMLDVLEHELRDAIFKSMMRDSMFQIFEEIDANRDGVLDVPEMMAKFREKGYRDTEIDEFLRLCDIDRSGTVSMDEFLGAFSQFVAKGALTASR
;
A
#
# COMPACT_ATOMS: atom_id res chain seq x y z
N MET A 1 -17.42 0.25 57.37
CA MET A 1 -17.52 -0.97 56.54
C MET A 1 -17.81 -0.53 55.11
N SER A 2 -16.79 -0.21 54.36
CA SER A 2 -16.84 0.11 52.93
C SER A 2 -16.37 -1.12 52.16
N GLY A 3 -17.31 -1.75 51.50
CA GLY A 3 -17.00 -2.91 50.67
C GLY A 3 -16.14 -2.50 49.45
N GLU A 4 -14.91 -2.92 49.44
CA GLU A 4 -14.06 -2.94 48.26
C GLU A 4 -14.71 -3.83 47.22
N LYS A 5 -15.26 -3.23 46.16
CA LYS A 5 -15.57 -3.93 44.94
C LYS A 5 -14.26 -4.11 44.17
N THR A 6 -13.67 -5.29 44.24
CA THR A 6 -12.68 -5.78 43.31
C THR A 6 -13.28 -5.72 41.90
N ARG A 7 -13.00 -4.63 41.16
CA ARG A 7 -13.29 -4.50 39.74
C ARG A 7 -12.18 -5.22 38.99
N THR A 8 -12.43 -6.46 38.61
CA THR A 8 -11.69 -7.10 37.49
C THR A 8 -12.09 -6.33 36.22
N GLY A 9 -11.25 -5.33 35.86
CA GLY A 9 -11.62 -4.40 34.80
C GLY A 9 -11.17 -4.85 33.44
N LYS A 10 -12.03 -5.50 32.69
CA LYS A 10 -12.03 -5.38 31.22
C LYS A 10 -13.16 -4.41 30.88
N SER A 11 -12.83 -3.13 30.65
CA SER A 11 -13.82 -2.10 30.35
C SER A 11 -14.37 -2.33 28.93
N SER A 12 -15.64 -2.68 28.83
CA SER A 12 -16.37 -2.65 27.56
C SER A 12 -16.43 -1.20 27.07
N VAL A 13 -16.19 -0.99 25.77
CA VAL A 13 -16.31 0.34 25.13
C VAL A 13 -17.68 0.96 25.40
N LYS A 14 -18.75 0.16 25.54
CA LYS A 14 -20.12 0.60 25.87
C LYS A 14 -20.23 1.42 27.15
N GLN A 15 -19.39 1.21 28.14
CA GLN A 15 -19.46 1.96 29.41
C GLN A 15 -19.10 3.45 29.26
N TYR A 16 -18.39 3.83 28.18
CA TYR A 16 -18.02 5.22 27.93
C TYR A 16 -19.12 6.02 27.20
N PHE A 17 -20.17 5.36 26.70
CA PHE A 17 -21.31 6.03 26.09
C PHE A 17 -22.43 6.22 27.15
N ARG A 18 -22.77 7.47 27.43
CA ARG A 18 -23.87 7.79 28.31
C ARG A 18 -25.22 7.66 27.62
N PHE A 19 -26.28 7.47 28.41
CA PHE A 19 -27.65 7.47 27.89
C PHE A 19 -27.92 8.80 27.15
N GLY A 20 -28.26 8.76 25.88
CA GLY A 20 -28.47 9.96 25.03
C GLY A 20 -27.37 10.20 24.00
N ASP A 21 -26.15 9.73 24.25
CA ASP A 21 -25.13 9.65 23.19
C ASP A 21 -25.61 8.62 22.17
N ARG A 22 -25.91 9.07 20.97
CA ARG A 22 -26.17 8.16 19.83
C ARG A 22 -24.90 8.02 19.02
N PRO A 23 -23.87 7.33 19.56
CA PRO A 23 -22.58 7.28 18.90
C PRO A 23 -22.65 6.58 17.54
N PHE A 24 -23.71 5.82 17.31
CA PHE A 24 -23.81 4.95 16.13
C PHE A 24 -25.26 4.77 15.71
N LEU A 25 -25.76 5.69 14.92
CA LEU A 25 -26.86 5.31 14.04
C LEU A 25 -26.34 4.15 13.18
N LYS A 26 -26.98 3.00 13.29
CA LYS A 26 -26.81 1.92 12.32
C LYS A 26 -27.26 2.48 10.97
N GLY A 27 -26.32 3.16 10.28
CA GLY A 27 -26.57 3.63 8.94
C GLY A 27 -26.91 2.39 8.10
N ALA A 28 -28.02 2.35 7.43
CA ALA A 28 -28.18 1.48 6.29
C ALA A 28 -27.04 1.85 5.33
N GLY A 29 -26.14 0.93 5.02
CA GLY A 29 -25.09 1.16 4.05
C GLY A 29 -25.77 1.64 2.75
N THR A 30 -25.50 2.88 2.37
CA THR A 30 -26.00 3.41 1.10
C THR A 30 -25.08 2.87 0.01
N ARG A 31 -25.66 2.33 -1.05
CA ARG A 31 -24.95 1.74 -2.19
C ARG A 31 -24.67 2.76 -3.28
N SER A 32 -24.28 3.98 -2.91
CA SER A 32 -23.99 5.03 -3.88
C SER A 32 -22.59 5.59 -3.66
N PRO A 33 -21.56 4.98 -4.27
CA PRO A 33 -20.19 5.51 -4.23
C PRO A 33 -20.10 6.96 -4.69
N GLU A 34 -21.02 7.39 -5.56
CA GLU A 34 -21.12 8.75 -6.09
C GLU A 34 -21.33 9.79 -4.96
N ALA A 35 -21.98 9.40 -3.86
CA ALA A 35 -22.20 10.27 -2.71
C ALA A 35 -20.99 10.32 -1.75
N TRP A 36 -19.97 9.49 -1.95
CA TRP A 36 -18.85 9.38 -1.02
C TRP A 36 -17.62 10.19 -1.42
N PHE A 37 -17.59 10.73 -2.63
CA PHE A 37 -16.47 11.50 -3.16
C PHE A 37 -16.90 12.91 -3.56
N LEU A 38 -15.93 13.83 -3.60
CA LEU A 38 -16.17 15.18 -4.09
C LEU A 38 -16.57 15.18 -5.58
N GLY A 39 -16.03 14.23 -6.33
CA GLY A 39 -16.18 14.12 -7.78
C GLY A 39 -15.08 14.85 -8.56
N THR A 40 -14.78 14.36 -9.77
CA THR A 40 -13.66 14.86 -10.59
C THR A 40 -13.85 16.32 -11.06
N LYS A 41 -15.06 16.83 -11.02
CA LYS A 41 -15.44 18.24 -11.30
C LYS A 41 -16.03 18.93 -10.07
N ALA A 42 -15.78 18.37 -8.87
CA ALA A 42 -16.31 18.84 -7.60
C ALA A 42 -17.86 18.87 -7.56
N GLU A 43 -18.50 17.84 -8.12
CA GLU A 43 -19.96 17.75 -8.26
C GLU A 43 -20.68 17.81 -6.90
N ASN A 44 -20.04 17.32 -5.82
CA ASN A 44 -20.58 17.33 -4.46
C ASN A 44 -20.04 18.49 -3.59
N ALA A 45 -19.51 19.58 -4.20
CA ALA A 45 -18.91 20.69 -3.47
C ALA A 45 -19.90 21.39 -2.52
N ASP A 46 -21.15 21.59 -2.95
CA ASP A 46 -22.18 22.25 -2.15
C ASP A 46 -22.52 21.46 -0.88
N GLU A 47 -22.53 20.13 -0.95
CA GLU A 47 -22.77 19.28 0.22
C GLU A 47 -21.59 19.30 1.18
N LEU A 48 -20.35 19.26 0.65
CA LEU A 48 -19.15 19.36 1.47
C LEU A 48 -19.10 20.72 2.19
N GLU A 49 -19.36 21.83 1.49
CA GLU A 49 -19.36 23.17 2.09
C GLU A 49 -20.37 23.27 3.24
N LYS A 50 -21.62 22.82 3.04
CA LYS A 50 -22.66 22.83 4.08
C LYS A 50 -22.21 22.08 5.32
N LEU A 51 -21.67 20.87 5.17
CA LEU A 51 -21.26 20.01 6.27
C LEU A 51 -20.03 20.54 7.01
N LEU A 52 -19.05 21.13 6.30
CA LEU A 52 -17.90 21.81 6.92
C LEU A 52 -18.35 23.00 7.77
N VAL A 53 -19.26 23.82 7.24
CA VAL A 53 -19.83 24.97 7.96
C VAL A 53 -20.65 24.51 9.16
N GLU A 54 -21.40 23.41 9.06
CA GLU A 54 -22.15 22.82 10.18
C GLU A 54 -21.18 22.38 11.30
N ALA A 55 -20.14 21.64 11.00
CA ALA A 55 -19.14 21.20 11.97
C ALA A 55 -18.45 22.39 12.67
N LEU A 56 -18.09 23.44 11.92
CA LEU A 56 -17.50 24.66 12.49
C LEU A 56 -18.48 25.39 13.41
N ARG A 57 -19.77 25.50 13.02
CA ARG A 57 -20.81 26.16 13.83
C ARG A 57 -21.10 25.39 15.11
N ASP A 58 -21.20 24.07 15.05
CA ASP A 58 -21.39 23.20 16.20
C ASP A 58 -20.27 23.36 17.21
N HIS A 59 -18.99 23.27 16.76
CA HIS A 59 -17.84 23.51 17.62
C HIS A 59 -17.84 24.92 18.24
N SER A 60 -18.21 25.94 17.44
CA SER A 60 -18.31 27.32 17.94
C SER A 60 -19.42 27.49 18.99
N PHE A 61 -20.55 26.79 18.81
CA PHE A 61 -21.62 26.75 19.78
C PHE A 61 -21.19 26.07 21.07
N TRP A 62 -20.52 24.89 20.98
CA TRP A 62 -19.97 24.20 22.14
C TRP A 62 -19.02 25.10 22.96
N ARG A 63 -18.10 25.80 22.31
CA ARG A 63 -17.16 26.73 22.97
C ARG A 63 -17.88 27.85 23.74
N ARG A 64 -18.94 28.44 23.16
CA ARG A 64 -19.72 29.48 23.79
C ARG A 64 -20.49 29.01 25.03
N ASN A 65 -20.83 27.73 25.04
CA ASN A 65 -21.68 27.16 26.11
C ASN A 65 -20.87 26.35 27.14
N PHE A 66 -19.56 26.21 26.97
CA PHE A 66 -18.75 25.41 27.90
C PHE A 66 -18.71 26.02 29.30
N HIS A 67 -18.58 27.29 29.46
CA HIS A 67 -18.75 28.07 30.66
C HIS A 67 -19.19 29.49 30.29
N PRO A 68 -20.49 29.75 30.08
CA PRO A 68 -20.98 31.00 29.51
C PRO A 68 -20.65 32.24 30.36
N GLN A 69 -20.36 32.06 31.61
CA GLN A 69 -19.98 33.13 32.56
C GLN A 69 -18.52 33.57 32.45
N ASP A 70 -17.69 32.82 31.76
CA ASP A 70 -16.28 33.16 31.63
C ASP A 70 -16.08 34.41 30.77
N PRO A 71 -15.06 35.25 31.05
CA PRO A 71 -14.87 36.52 30.35
C PRO A 71 -14.46 36.32 28.90
N THR A 72 -14.92 37.20 28.01
CA THR A 72 -14.49 37.25 26.63
C THR A 72 -13.16 37.98 26.52
N HIS A 73 -12.14 37.33 25.92
CA HIS A 73 -10.80 37.92 25.75
C HIS A 73 -10.65 38.67 24.43
N ILE A 74 -11.32 38.25 23.37
CA ILE A 74 -11.27 38.91 22.04
C ILE A 74 -12.51 39.79 21.92
N THR A 75 -12.39 41.06 22.33
CA THR A 75 -13.47 42.03 22.34
C THR A 75 -13.72 42.64 20.95
N GLU A 76 -14.90 43.20 20.71
CA GLU A 76 -15.18 43.98 19.50
C GLU A 76 -14.25 45.19 19.33
N GLN A 77 -13.79 45.80 20.44
CA GLN A 77 -12.79 46.87 20.42
C GLN A 77 -11.43 46.33 19.91
N ALA A 78 -10.99 45.17 20.41
CA ALA A 78 -9.76 44.52 19.94
C ALA A 78 -9.81 44.22 18.42
N LYS A 79 -10.95 43.72 17.93
CA LYS A 79 -11.15 43.42 16.50
C LYS A 79 -11.11 44.64 15.58
N ARG A 80 -11.37 45.84 16.11
CA ARG A 80 -11.31 47.11 15.38
C ARG A 80 -9.92 47.76 15.43
N HIS A 81 -9.03 47.23 16.25
CA HIS A 81 -7.68 47.78 16.35
C HIS A 81 -6.90 47.59 15.04
N PRO A 82 -6.14 48.60 14.57
CA PRO A 82 -5.38 48.53 13.30
C PRO A 82 -4.45 47.29 13.25
N ALA A 83 -3.79 46.94 14.33
CA ALA A 83 -2.91 45.78 14.40
C ALA A 83 -3.68 44.46 14.17
N TYR A 84 -4.91 44.36 14.70
CA TYR A 84 -5.75 43.18 14.47
C TYR A 84 -6.17 43.08 13.00
N LEU A 85 -6.62 44.18 12.42
CA LEU A 85 -7.01 44.23 11.02
C LEU A 85 -5.85 43.89 10.09
N HIS A 86 -4.67 44.43 10.36
CA HIS A 86 -3.46 44.11 9.61
C HIS A 86 -3.09 42.60 9.74
N ALA A 87 -3.18 42.03 10.93
CA ALA A 87 -2.94 40.61 11.13
C ALA A 87 -3.94 39.75 10.34
N MET A 88 -5.21 40.11 10.30
CA MET A 88 -6.24 39.40 9.53
C MET A 88 -6.04 39.53 8.02
N ASP A 89 -5.60 40.69 7.55
CA ASP A 89 -5.29 40.86 6.12
C ASP A 89 -4.05 40.05 5.73
N SER A 90 -3.02 40.06 6.57
CA SER A 90 -1.84 39.21 6.38
C SER A 90 -2.22 37.72 6.33
N LEU A 91 -3.10 37.26 7.24
CA LEU A 91 -3.59 35.89 7.20
C LEU A 91 -4.29 35.54 5.88
N LYS A 92 -5.20 36.43 5.42
CA LYS A 92 -5.94 36.22 4.17
C LYS A 92 -5.01 36.14 2.95
N ASP A 93 -4.03 37.06 2.89
CA ASP A 93 -3.11 37.12 1.75
C ASP A 93 -2.16 35.91 1.72
N ASN A 94 -1.65 35.48 2.87
CA ASN A 94 -0.84 34.27 2.97
C ASN A 94 -1.67 33.01 2.65
N LEU A 95 -2.94 32.94 3.07
CA LEU A 95 -3.83 31.84 2.72
C LEU A 95 -4.08 31.77 1.21
N ARG A 96 -4.34 32.93 0.56
CA ARG A 96 -4.49 33.00 -0.91
C ARG A 96 -3.24 32.54 -1.62
N SER A 97 -2.06 32.97 -1.14
CA SER A 97 -0.76 32.55 -1.68
C SER A 97 -0.56 31.04 -1.52
N LEU A 98 -0.88 30.49 -0.35
CA LEU A 98 -0.83 29.05 -0.11
C LEU A 98 -1.77 28.29 -1.05
N MET A 99 -3.02 28.71 -1.18
CA MET A 99 -4.00 28.08 -2.09
C MET A 99 -3.54 28.14 -3.55
N SER A 100 -2.91 29.23 -3.97
CA SER A 100 -2.32 29.35 -5.31
C SER A 100 -1.16 28.38 -5.51
N PHE A 101 -0.30 28.23 -4.50
CA PHE A 101 0.82 27.29 -4.55
C PHE A 101 0.33 25.83 -4.58
N LEU A 102 -0.68 25.48 -3.78
CA LEU A 102 -1.25 24.13 -3.73
C LEU A 102 -1.88 23.70 -5.06
N LYS A 103 -2.29 24.64 -5.93
CA LYS A 103 -2.78 24.31 -7.29
C LYS A 103 -1.71 23.74 -8.22
N LYS A 104 -0.43 23.81 -7.82
CA LYS A 104 0.69 23.10 -8.51
C LYS A 104 0.82 21.65 -8.08
N SER A 105 0.00 21.18 -7.14
CA SER A 105 0.01 19.80 -6.69
C SER A 105 -0.52 18.87 -7.77
N VAL A 106 -0.09 17.60 -7.67
CA VAL A 106 -0.55 16.52 -8.54
C VAL A 106 -2.08 16.38 -8.46
N PRO A 107 -2.81 16.33 -9.60
CA PRO A 107 -4.26 16.28 -9.61
C PRO A 107 -4.77 14.85 -9.34
N PHE A 108 -4.63 14.37 -8.11
CA PHE A 108 -5.02 13.01 -7.71
C PHE A 108 -6.49 12.68 -7.97
N PHE A 109 -7.36 13.68 -8.01
CA PHE A 109 -8.80 13.54 -8.31
C PHE A 109 -9.11 13.21 -9.77
N SER A 110 -8.13 13.35 -10.67
CA SER A 110 -8.34 13.20 -12.11
C SER A 110 -8.13 11.75 -12.55
N GLY A 111 -9.01 11.22 -13.40
CA GLY A 111 -8.82 9.92 -14.05
C GLY A 111 -7.62 9.87 -15.00
N ARG A 112 -7.01 11.01 -15.35
CA ARG A 112 -5.75 11.10 -16.09
C ARG A 112 -4.53 10.74 -15.23
N TYR A 113 -4.69 10.78 -13.90
CA TYR A 113 -3.64 10.38 -12.97
C TYR A 113 -3.69 8.87 -12.74
N GLN A 114 -2.65 8.19 -13.20
CA GLN A 114 -2.47 6.74 -13.09
C GLN A 114 -1.13 6.40 -12.40
N GLY A 115 -0.50 7.35 -11.69
CA GLY A 115 0.88 7.22 -11.21
C GLY A 115 1.01 6.30 -9.99
N HIS A 116 0.79 6.83 -8.79
CA HIS A 116 1.01 6.12 -7.52
C HIS A 116 -0.30 5.72 -6.85
N MET A 117 -0.18 5.06 -5.67
CA MET A 117 -1.28 4.60 -4.82
C MET A 117 -1.98 5.75 -4.06
N ASN A 118 -2.25 6.84 -4.76
CA ASN A 118 -2.93 8.04 -4.28
C ASN A 118 -4.06 8.39 -5.23
N TRP A 119 -5.22 8.71 -4.67
CA TRP A 119 -6.36 9.24 -5.38
C TRP A 119 -7.14 10.17 -4.46
N ASP A 120 -8.29 10.68 -4.92
CA ASP A 120 -9.16 11.55 -4.14
C ASP A 120 -9.59 10.90 -2.82
N THR A 121 -9.81 11.70 -1.79
CA THR A 121 -10.25 11.22 -0.47
C THR A 121 -11.77 11.28 -0.35
N THR A 122 -12.33 10.40 0.49
CA THR A 122 -13.79 10.35 0.66
C THR A 122 -14.31 11.57 1.44
N LEU A 123 -15.52 12.04 1.13
CA LEU A 123 -16.20 13.12 1.85
C LEU A 123 -16.28 12.85 3.37
N PRO A 124 -16.74 11.65 3.83
CA PRO A 124 -16.78 11.39 5.27
C PRO A 124 -15.40 11.44 5.92
N SER A 125 -14.32 11.02 5.23
CA SER A 125 -12.98 11.09 5.79
C SER A 125 -12.49 12.54 5.94
N MET A 126 -12.71 13.39 4.94
CA MET A 126 -12.39 14.82 5.01
C MET A 126 -13.17 15.51 6.14
N LEU A 127 -14.46 15.23 6.25
CA LEU A 127 -15.31 15.79 7.30
C LEU A 127 -14.92 15.32 8.70
N GLY A 128 -14.62 14.03 8.88
CA GLY A 128 -14.17 13.48 10.15
C GLY A 128 -12.84 14.07 10.59
N TYR A 129 -11.91 14.23 9.64
CA TYR A 129 -10.61 14.87 9.90
C TYR A 129 -10.78 16.34 10.31
N PHE A 130 -11.55 17.12 9.54
CA PHE A 130 -11.80 18.53 9.80
C PHE A 130 -12.50 18.74 11.14
N ALA A 131 -13.57 18.00 11.41
CA ALA A 131 -14.32 18.12 12.66
C ALA A 131 -13.44 17.86 13.88
N ALA A 132 -12.64 16.78 13.85
CA ALA A 132 -11.76 16.45 14.99
C ALA A 132 -10.58 17.42 15.11
N MET A 133 -10.03 17.94 14.01
CA MET A 133 -8.96 18.93 14.02
C MET A 133 -9.32 20.17 14.86
N LEU A 134 -10.60 20.57 14.90
CA LEU A 134 -11.07 21.70 15.71
C LEU A 134 -10.87 21.48 17.22
N TYR A 135 -10.82 20.22 17.67
CA TYR A 135 -10.61 19.83 19.06
C TYR A 135 -9.14 19.54 19.41
N ASN A 136 -8.26 19.43 18.39
CA ASN A 136 -6.83 19.16 18.53
C ASN A 136 -6.51 17.92 19.41
N PRO A 137 -7.10 16.74 19.16
CA PRO A 137 -6.97 15.58 20.02
C PRO A 137 -5.63 14.89 19.89
N ASN A 138 -5.08 14.40 21.03
CA ASN A 138 -3.87 13.60 21.09
C ASN A 138 -4.17 12.25 21.79
N ASN A 139 -4.09 11.16 21.04
CA ASN A 139 -4.41 9.82 21.54
C ASN A 139 -3.27 9.16 22.32
N VAL A 140 -2.26 9.92 22.78
CA VAL A 140 -1.19 9.40 23.65
C VAL A 140 -1.74 8.81 24.94
N ALA A 141 -2.76 9.44 25.53
CA ALA A 141 -3.44 9.01 26.73
C ALA A 141 -4.91 9.43 26.69
N PHE A 142 -5.76 8.79 27.49
CA PHE A 142 -7.17 9.10 27.58
C PHE A 142 -7.42 10.58 27.94
N GLU A 143 -6.61 11.15 28.82
CA GLU A 143 -6.68 12.58 29.21
C GLU A 143 -6.35 13.53 28.04
N GLY A 144 -5.49 13.12 27.12
CA GLY A 144 -5.15 13.87 25.92
C GLY A 144 -6.27 13.89 24.88
N SER A 145 -7.15 12.87 24.91
CA SER A 145 -8.38 12.80 24.12
C SER A 145 -9.34 11.76 24.68
N THR A 146 -10.33 12.20 25.43
CA THR A 146 -11.36 11.34 26.00
C THR A 146 -12.32 10.74 24.97
N SER A 147 -12.39 11.32 23.77
CA SER A 147 -13.27 10.88 22.69
C SER A 147 -12.53 10.08 21.62
N THR A 148 -11.49 10.65 21.00
CA THR A 148 -10.85 9.98 19.85
C THR A 148 -10.03 8.75 20.24
N THR A 149 -9.57 8.62 21.50
CA THR A 149 -8.99 7.36 22.01
C THR A 149 -10.02 6.22 21.98
N ILE A 150 -11.28 6.49 22.32
CA ILE A 150 -12.36 5.50 22.22
C ILE A 150 -12.67 5.19 20.76
N LEU A 151 -12.71 6.22 19.89
CA LEU A 151 -12.91 6.00 18.46
C LEU A 151 -11.78 5.12 17.86
N GLU A 152 -10.54 5.26 18.35
CA GLU A 152 -9.42 4.45 17.87
C GLU A 152 -9.59 2.96 18.21
N MET A 153 -10.09 2.65 19.38
CA MET A 153 -10.41 1.26 19.76
C MET A 153 -11.48 0.68 18.84
N ILE A 154 -12.52 1.46 18.51
CA ILE A 154 -13.60 1.04 17.60
C ILE A 154 -13.06 0.83 16.18
N VAL A 155 -12.23 1.75 15.69
CA VAL A 155 -11.59 1.64 14.38
C VAL A 155 -10.68 0.42 14.33
N GLY A 156 -9.94 0.14 15.39
CA GLY A 156 -9.13 -1.05 15.53
C GLY A 156 -9.95 -2.34 15.39
N ASP A 157 -11.09 -2.41 16.06
CA ASP A 157 -12.02 -3.54 15.95
C ASP A 157 -12.63 -3.65 14.54
N ASP A 158 -13.01 -2.53 13.91
CA ASP A 158 -13.54 -2.51 12.53
C ASP A 158 -12.48 -3.01 11.51
N LEU A 159 -11.23 -2.58 11.65
CA LEU A 159 -10.10 -3.04 10.82
C LEU A 159 -9.84 -4.55 11.05
N CYS A 160 -9.83 -5.00 12.29
CA CYS A 160 -9.66 -6.41 12.62
C CYS A 160 -10.76 -7.28 11.98
N ARG A 161 -12.02 -6.86 12.05
CA ARG A 161 -13.12 -7.56 11.36
C ARG A 161 -12.95 -7.55 9.84
N MET A 162 -12.60 -6.41 9.27
CA MET A 162 -12.34 -6.30 7.83
C MET A 162 -11.26 -7.27 7.38
N LEU A 163 -10.19 -7.38 8.14
CA LEU A 163 -9.05 -8.26 7.82
C LEU A 163 -9.32 -9.75 8.14
N GLY A 164 -10.45 -10.07 8.81
CA GLY A 164 -10.88 -11.44 9.06
C GLY A 164 -10.52 -11.99 10.41
N TYR A 165 -10.07 -11.16 11.33
CA TYR A 165 -9.95 -11.55 12.73
C TYR A 165 -11.35 -11.64 13.39
N THR A 166 -11.51 -12.61 14.28
CA THR A 166 -12.74 -12.73 15.07
C THR A 166 -12.69 -11.74 16.23
N VAL A 167 -13.50 -10.70 16.17
CA VAL A 167 -13.68 -9.77 17.27
C VAL A 167 -14.89 -10.21 18.09
N PRO A 168 -14.71 -10.66 19.35
CA PRO A 168 -15.81 -11.07 20.21
C PRO A 168 -16.82 -9.93 20.41
N GLU A 169 -18.10 -10.24 20.60
CA GLU A 169 -19.08 -9.24 21.01
C GLU A 169 -18.80 -8.77 22.44
N ASP A 170 -19.21 -7.53 22.75
CA ASP A 170 -19.08 -7.00 24.12
C ASP A 170 -19.89 -7.85 25.10
N GLY A 171 -19.22 -8.45 26.09
CA GLY A 171 -19.81 -9.34 27.06
C GLY A 171 -19.46 -10.83 26.86
N ASP A 172 -18.86 -11.20 25.74
CA ASP A 172 -18.27 -12.51 25.51
C ASP A 172 -16.83 -12.59 26.08
N ASP A 173 -16.69 -12.31 27.39
CA ASP A 173 -15.43 -12.52 28.11
C ASP A 173 -15.23 -14.01 28.46
N ALA A 174 -15.52 -14.92 27.53
CA ALA A 174 -15.26 -16.33 27.72
C ALA A 174 -13.74 -16.54 27.86
N LYS A 175 -13.31 -17.12 29.00
CA LYS A 175 -11.91 -17.50 29.24
C LYS A 175 -11.39 -18.31 28.07
N GLY A 176 -10.26 -17.87 27.50
CA GLY A 176 -9.58 -18.56 26.40
C GLY A 176 -9.95 -18.09 24.99
N VAL A 177 -10.82 -17.11 24.82
CA VAL A 177 -11.05 -16.48 23.50
C VAL A 177 -9.95 -15.48 23.18
N VAL A 178 -9.19 -15.75 22.12
CA VAL A 178 -8.14 -14.83 21.63
C VAL A 178 -8.82 -13.59 21.04
N ARG A 179 -8.62 -12.43 21.68
CA ARG A 179 -9.13 -11.14 21.18
C ARG A 179 -8.07 -10.48 20.32
N PRO A 180 -8.39 -9.99 19.09
CA PRO A 180 -7.48 -9.20 18.28
C PRO A 180 -7.38 -7.77 18.83
N TRP A 181 -6.39 -7.02 18.33
CA TRP A 181 -6.22 -5.61 18.63
C TRP A 181 -5.68 -4.87 17.42
N GLY A 182 -6.22 -3.70 17.13
CA GLY A 182 -5.77 -2.82 16.06
C GLY A 182 -5.65 -1.39 16.51
N HIS A 183 -4.76 -0.61 15.90
CA HIS A 183 -4.60 0.82 16.14
C HIS A 183 -4.12 1.55 14.88
N ILE A 184 -4.31 2.87 14.87
CA ILE A 184 -3.85 3.76 13.81
C ILE A 184 -2.39 4.13 14.05
N THR A 185 -1.59 4.11 13.00
CA THR A 185 -0.21 4.62 12.93
C THR A 185 -0.14 5.75 11.91
N CYS A 186 0.98 6.48 11.84
CA CYS A 186 1.13 7.49 10.79
C CYS A 186 1.30 6.90 9.38
N GLY A 187 1.65 5.62 9.26
CA GLY A 187 1.77 4.93 7.96
C GLY A 187 2.32 3.52 8.08
N GLY A 188 2.23 2.75 6.99
CA GLY A 188 2.63 1.35 6.91
C GLY A 188 4.09 1.09 7.33
N THR A 189 5.00 2.04 7.11
CA THR A 189 6.39 1.91 7.59
C THR A 189 6.45 1.80 9.12
N VAL A 190 5.71 2.63 9.85
CA VAL A 190 5.63 2.56 11.32
C VAL A 190 4.99 1.25 11.75
N ALA A 191 3.87 0.88 11.14
CA ALA A 191 3.17 -0.37 11.39
C ALA A 191 4.09 -1.59 11.19
N ASN A 192 4.87 -1.64 10.10
CA ASN A 192 5.82 -2.70 9.84
C ASN A 192 6.97 -2.73 10.87
N ILE A 193 7.51 -1.55 11.28
CA ILE A 193 8.52 -1.48 12.33
C ILE A 193 7.98 -2.05 13.65
N GLU A 194 6.77 -1.67 14.04
CA GLU A 194 6.12 -2.15 15.27
C GLU A 194 5.84 -3.67 15.22
N ALA A 195 5.36 -4.18 14.09
CA ALA A 195 5.12 -5.60 13.87
C ALA A 195 6.40 -6.41 14.04
N ILE A 196 7.50 -5.98 13.41
CA ILE A 196 8.81 -6.64 13.53
C ILE A 196 9.38 -6.50 14.94
N TRP A 197 9.18 -5.35 15.60
CA TRP A 197 9.58 -5.14 16.99
C TRP A 197 8.85 -6.10 17.94
N SER A 198 7.53 -6.22 17.82
CA SER A 198 6.73 -7.17 18.59
C SER A 198 7.16 -8.61 18.34
N ALA A 199 7.32 -9.01 17.07
CA ALA A 199 7.75 -10.35 16.68
C ALA A 199 9.16 -10.69 17.21
N ARG A 200 10.10 -9.73 17.16
CA ARG A 200 11.43 -9.87 17.75
C ARG A 200 11.37 -10.12 19.26
N ASN A 201 10.65 -9.27 19.98
CA ASN A 201 10.54 -9.39 21.43
C ASN A 201 9.85 -10.69 21.83
N LEU A 202 8.78 -11.07 21.13
CA LEU A 202 8.09 -12.34 21.32
C LEU A 202 9.01 -13.54 21.13
N LYS A 203 9.84 -13.52 20.09
CA LYS A 203 10.80 -14.59 19.77
C LYS A 203 11.76 -14.86 20.93
N PHE A 204 12.22 -13.80 21.58
CA PHE A 204 13.19 -13.90 22.67
C PHE A 204 12.55 -13.95 24.06
N TYR A 205 11.23 -13.75 24.19
CA TYR A 205 10.54 -13.74 25.46
C TYR A 205 10.72 -15.02 26.31
N PRO A 206 10.65 -16.26 25.74
CA PRO A 206 10.83 -17.48 26.53
C PRO A 206 12.24 -17.62 27.12
N LEU A 207 13.26 -17.13 26.43
CA LEU A 207 14.65 -17.09 26.94
C LEU A 207 14.77 -16.12 28.11
N SER A 208 14.21 -14.93 27.97
CA SER A 208 14.17 -13.93 29.06
C SER A 208 13.40 -14.44 30.27
N LEU A 209 12.28 -15.15 30.05
CA LEU A 209 11.50 -15.75 31.14
C LEU A 209 12.26 -16.87 31.84
N ARG A 210 12.94 -17.75 31.10
CA ARG A 210 13.80 -18.80 31.70
C ARG A 210 14.87 -18.18 32.61
N ASP A 211 15.49 -17.11 32.16
CA ASP A 211 16.52 -16.41 32.93
C ASP A 211 15.93 -15.77 34.19
N ALA A 212 14.80 -15.09 34.09
CA ALA A 212 14.07 -14.52 35.21
C ALA A 212 13.59 -15.56 36.23
N LEU A 213 13.02 -16.70 35.78
CA LEU A 213 12.61 -17.79 36.66
C LEU A 213 13.77 -18.36 37.49
N LYS A 214 15.00 -18.34 36.95
CA LYS A 214 16.21 -18.79 37.69
C LYS A 214 16.69 -17.76 38.67
N ALA A 215 16.67 -16.49 38.29
CA ALA A 215 17.30 -15.40 39.04
C ALA A 215 16.38 -14.72 40.07
N GLU A 216 15.09 -14.59 39.75
CA GLU A 216 14.16 -13.76 40.54
C GLU A 216 13.40 -14.57 41.61
N PRO A 217 13.59 -14.27 42.91
CA PRO A 217 12.86 -14.94 43.98
C PRO A 217 11.35 -14.78 43.88
N ALA A 218 10.89 -13.66 43.36
CA ALA A 218 9.46 -13.36 43.18
C ALA A 218 8.75 -14.34 42.21
N LEU A 219 9.50 -15.00 41.33
CA LEU A 219 8.98 -16.00 40.39
C LEU A 219 9.23 -17.45 40.84
N ALA A 220 9.73 -17.66 42.04
CA ALA A 220 10.15 -19.00 42.54
C ALA A 220 9.04 -20.05 42.46
N ALA A 221 7.78 -19.67 42.70
CA ALA A 221 6.65 -20.60 42.64
C ALA A 221 6.41 -21.16 41.21
N ALA A 222 6.77 -20.38 40.18
CA ALA A 222 6.55 -20.74 38.78
C ALA A 222 7.78 -21.44 38.11
N ARG A 223 8.83 -21.77 38.87
CA ARG A 223 10.05 -22.38 38.31
C ARG A 223 9.83 -23.70 37.56
N ASP A 224 8.80 -24.43 37.94
CA ASP A 224 8.45 -25.72 37.33
C ASP A 224 7.38 -25.61 36.25
N ILE A 225 7.08 -24.41 35.75
CA ILE A 225 6.10 -24.22 34.67
C ILE A 225 6.47 -25.09 33.45
N GLU A 226 5.49 -25.87 33.00
CA GLU A 226 5.63 -26.71 31.84
C GLU A 226 5.09 -25.98 30.58
N VAL A 227 5.75 -26.20 29.44
CA VAL A 227 5.36 -25.70 28.14
C VAL A 227 5.32 -26.83 27.12
N THR A 228 4.56 -26.64 26.06
CA THR A 228 4.55 -27.56 24.91
C THR A 228 5.50 -27.01 23.85
N THR A 229 6.52 -27.77 23.48
CA THR A 229 7.40 -27.45 22.36
C THR A 229 6.64 -27.46 21.04
N CYS A 230 7.14 -26.80 19.99
CA CYS A 230 6.40 -26.72 18.71
C CYS A 230 6.19 -28.08 18.03
N ASP A 231 7.06 -29.07 18.34
CA ASP A 231 6.94 -30.46 17.92
C ASP A 231 6.03 -31.32 18.83
N GLY A 232 5.44 -30.73 19.88
CA GLY A 232 4.41 -31.34 20.71
C GLY A 232 4.88 -32.01 21.99
N ARG A 233 6.17 -31.96 22.36
CA ARG A 233 6.68 -32.48 23.64
C ARG A 233 6.32 -31.52 24.78
N ARG A 234 5.96 -32.09 25.94
CA ARG A 234 5.69 -31.33 27.16
C ARG A 234 6.89 -31.39 28.10
N GLU A 235 7.48 -30.27 28.42
CA GLU A 235 8.71 -30.17 29.21
C GLU A 235 8.69 -28.91 30.09
N ARG A 236 9.48 -28.92 31.19
CA ARG A 236 9.67 -27.71 32.00
C ARG A 236 10.39 -26.64 31.20
N LEU A 237 9.89 -25.42 31.20
CA LEU A 237 10.47 -24.29 30.48
C LEU A 237 11.95 -24.08 30.86
N ALA A 238 12.27 -24.24 32.16
CA ALA A 238 13.61 -24.06 32.69
C ALA A 238 14.63 -25.09 32.20
N SER A 239 14.20 -26.27 31.72
CA SER A 239 15.03 -27.36 31.21
C SER A 239 15.28 -27.33 29.70
N LEU A 240 14.50 -26.55 28.96
CA LEU A 240 14.63 -26.46 27.51
C LEU A 240 15.93 -25.76 27.08
N ASP A 241 16.53 -26.24 25.99
CA ASP A 241 17.64 -25.55 25.33
C ASP A 241 17.15 -24.24 24.66
N ALA A 242 18.09 -23.38 24.28
CA ALA A 242 17.74 -22.10 23.69
C ALA A 242 17.01 -22.24 22.35
N TRP A 243 17.34 -23.25 21.54
CA TRP A 243 16.65 -23.51 20.29
C TRP A 243 15.19 -23.87 20.49
N SER A 244 14.87 -24.75 21.41
CA SER A 244 13.51 -25.14 21.74
C SER A 244 12.69 -23.97 22.26
N LEU A 245 13.29 -23.11 23.12
CA LEU A 245 12.62 -21.91 23.64
C LEU A 245 12.34 -20.86 22.55
N LEU A 246 13.30 -20.66 21.62
CA LEU A 246 13.12 -19.77 20.49
C LEU A 246 12.08 -20.25 19.49
N ASN A 247 11.67 -21.51 19.54
CA ASN A 247 10.73 -22.10 18.60
C ASN A 247 9.40 -22.55 19.24
N LEU A 248 9.04 -22.03 20.43
CA LEU A 248 7.70 -22.21 20.96
C LEU A 248 6.67 -21.56 20.01
N LYS A 249 5.44 -22.07 20.03
CA LYS A 249 4.36 -21.50 19.21
C LYS A 249 3.94 -20.12 19.75
N VAL A 250 3.55 -19.24 18.84
CA VAL A 250 3.19 -17.84 19.14
C VAL A 250 2.18 -17.75 20.28
N ASP A 251 1.04 -18.46 20.19
CA ASP A 251 -0.01 -18.39 21.21
C ASP A 251 0.42 -18.98 22.54
N ASP A 252 1.25 -20.04 22.52
CA ASP A 252 1.79 -20.64 23.74
C ASP A 252 2.71 -19.66 24.49
N ILE A 253 3.52 -18.87 23.76
CA ILE A 253 4.35 -17.81 24.36
C ILE A 253 3.48 -16.72 24.96
N LEU A 254 2.50 -16.23 24.21
CA LEU A 254 1.62 -15.13 24.61
C LEU A 254 0.74 -15.50 25.83
N ALA A 255 0.44 -16.77 26.02
CA ALA A 255 -0.31 -17.27 27.18
C ALA A 255 0.52 -17.38 28.47
N LEU A 256 1.86 -17.36 28.41
CA LEU A 256 2.73 -17.60 29.58
C LEU A 256 2.48 -16.64 30.74
N PRO A 257 2.34 -15.31 30.57
CA PRO A 257 2.08 -14.40 31.68
C PRO A 257 0.76 -14.69 32.41
N GLU A 258 -0.33 -14.95 31.65
CA GLU A 258 -1.65 -15.28 32.23
C GLU A 258 -1.58 -16.63 32.97
N ARG A 259 -0.92 -17.63 32.39
CA ARG A 259 -0.72 -18.94 33.04
C ARG A 259 0.08 -18.82 34.34
N ILE A 260 1.14 -18.00 34.37
CA ILE A 260 1.89 -17.76 35.61
C ILE A 260 1.00 -17.15 36.68
N THR A 261 0.11 -16.24 36.30
CA THR A 261 -0.85 -15.64 37.23
C THR A 261 -1.88 -16.65 37.72
N ASP A 262 -2.50 -17.40 36.80
CA ASP A 262 -3.60 -18.32 37.11
C ASP A 262 -3.12 -19.59 37.84
N GLU A 263 -2.00 -20.18 37.41
CA GLU A 263 -1.49 -21.45 37.94
C GLU A 263 -0.68 -21.27 39.24
N TYR A 264 0.00 -20.13 39.41
CA TYR A 264 0.94 -19.91 40.50
C TYR A 264 0.61 -18.72 41.39
N GLY A 265 -0.44 -17.95 41.10
CA GLY A 265 -0.89 -16.83 41.94
C GLY A 265 0.04 -15.62 41.90
N ILE A 266 0.94 -15.49 40.92
CA ILE A 266 1.87 -14.36 40.81
C ILE A 266 1.21 -13.25 40.00
N SER A 267 1.13 -12.03 40.57
CA SER A 267 0.48 -10.91 39.89
C SER A 267 1.21 -10.47 38.62
N SER A 268 0.47 -9.93 37.67
CA SER A 268 1.00 -9.37 36.42
C SER A 268 2.08 -8.29 36.67
N ASP A 269 1.90 -7.43 37.70
CA ASP A 269 2.88 -6.43 38.08
C ASP A 269 4.19 -7.04 38.57
N THR A 270 4.09 -8.14 39.34
CA THR A 270 5.26 -8.86 39.82
C THR A 270 6.02 -9.49 38.68
N ILE A 271 5.31 -10.11 37.73
CA ILE A 271 5.92 -10.66 36.51
C ILE A 271 6.62 -9.58 35.71
N THR A 272 5.95 -8.45 35.47
CA THR A 272 6.49 -7.32 34.69
C THR A 272 7.76 -6.76 35.35
N LYS A 273 7.77 -6.57 36.66
CA LYS A 273 8.94 -6.09 37.41
C LYS A 273 10.09 -7.08 37.34
N ALA A 274 9.84 -8.36 37.53
CA ALA A 274 10.84 -9.40 37.45
C ALA A 274 11.43 -9.52 36.05
N MET A 275 10.58 -9.45 35.03
CA MET A 275 11.02 -9.52 33.62
C MET A 275 11.82 -8.30 33.16
N SER A 276 11.67 -7.14 33.81
CA SER A 276 12.29 -5.89 33.33
C SER A 276 13.81 -5.98 33.19
N GLY A 277 14.49 -6.66 34.14
CA GLY A 277 15.95 -6.85 34.13
C GLY A 277 16.47 -7.94 33.18
N HIS A 278 15.55 -8.70 32.56
CA HIS A 278 15.87 -9.87 31.73
C HIS A 278 15.39 -9.72 30.29
N SER A 279 14.56 -8.71 30.02
CA SER A 279 13.97 -8.51 28.69
C SER A 279 14.98 -8.02 27.66
N LEU A 280 14.77 -8.42 26.41
CA LEU A 280 15.58 -7.92 25.29
C LEU A 280 15.50 -6.38 25.16
N GLN A 281 14.35 -5.78 25.47
CA GLN A 281 14.18 -4.32 25.44
C GLN A 281 15.07 -3.58 26.43
N HIS A 282 15.34 -4.19 27.57
CA HIS A 282 16.21 -3.60 28.59
C HIS A 282 17.69 -3.89 28.33
N LEU A 283 18.01 -5.13 28.01
CA LEU A 283 19.39 -5.58 27.87
C LEU A 283 20.03 -5.21 26.52
N GLY A 284 19.25 -5.15 25.45
CA GLY A 284 19.71 -5.12 24.07
C GLY A 284 20.25 -6.49 23.61
N MET A 285 20.39 -6.63 22.28
CA MET A 285 20.78 -7.92 21.65
C MET A 285 22.16 -8.41 22.14
N GLN A 286 23.13 -7.53 22.22
CA GLN A 286 24.51 -7.91 22.58
C GLN A 286 24.59 -8.52 23.98
N GLU A 287 23.99 -7.87 24.97
CA GLU A 287 24.02 -8.36 26.36
C GLU A 287 23.20 -9.63 26.52
N LEU A 288 22.05 -9.72 25.84
CA LEU A 288 21.24 -10.94 25.83
C LEU A 288 22.03 -12.13 25.29
N TYR A 289 22.71 -12.00 24.16
CA TYR A 289 23.53 -13.05 23.57
C TYR A 289 24.71 -13.44 24.49
N ARG A 290 25.35 -12.45 25.12
CA ARG A 290 26.44 -12.71 26.11
C ARG A 290 25.93 -13.55 27.29
N ARG A 291 24.69 -13.34 27.76
CA ARG A 291 24.10 -14.13 28.85
C ARG A 291 23.69 -15.54 28.42
N LEU A 292 23.24 -15.68 27.17
CA LEU A 292 22.84 -16.98 26.62
C LEU A 292 24.01 -17.89 26.29
N GLY A 293 25.25 -17.32 26.19
CA GLY A 293 26.47 -18.09 25.88
C GLY A 293 26.48 -18.67 24.48
N ALA A 294 27.07 -19.87 24.34
CA ALA A 294 27.23 -20.53 23.04
C ALA A 294 25.94 -21.15 22.45
N ASP A 295 24.84 -21.08 23.19
CA ASP A 295 23.59 -21.76 22.78
C ASP A 295 22.93 -21.13 21.55
N VAL A 296 23.17 -19.82 21.31
CA VAL A 296 22.62 -19.06 20.16
C VAL A 296 23.77 -18.22 19.58
N THR A 297 24.32 -18.66 18.47
CA THR A 297 25.48 -17.99 17.84
C THR A 297 25.10 -17.25 16.55
N ALA A 298 24.03 -17.65 15.87
CA ALA A 298 23.60 -17.07 14.60
C ALA A 298 22.64 -15.89 14.81
N SER A 299 22.86 -14.82 14.03
CA SER A 299 21.90 -13.70 13.98
C SER A 299 20.54 -14.16 13.48
N PRO A 300 19.44 -13.72 14.14
CA PRO A 300 18.09 -14.06 13.69
C PRO A 300 17.77 -13.38 12.36
N VAL A 301 16.89 -14.00 11.58
CA VAL A 301 16.51 -13.52 10.25
C VAL A 301 15.03 -13.22 10.13
N ILE A 302 14.73 -12.39 9.14
CA ILE A 302 13.40 -12.07 8.64
C ILE A 302 13.35 -12.47 7.19
N PHE A 303 12.36 -13.24 6.77
CA PHE A 303 12.09 -13.54 5.36
C PHE A 303 11.04 -12.63 4.79
N VAL A 304 11.32 -12.08 3.63
CA VAL A 304 10.42 -11.17 2.88
C VAL A 304 10.44 -11.56 1.40
N PRO A 305 9.39 -11.29 0.61
CA PRO A 305 9.50 -11.44 -0.84
C PRO A 305 10.51 -10.45 -1.40
N ALA A 306 11.09 -10.75 -2.54
CA ALA A 306 11.98 -9.82 -3.25
C ALA A 306 11.28 -8.50 -3.61
N THR A 307 9.95 -8.55 -3.79
CA THR A 307 9.05 -7.40 -4.02
C THR A 307 8.67 -6.62 -2.76
N LYS A 308 9.37 -6.84 -1.65
CA LYS A 308 9.14 -6.16 -0.37
C LYS A 308 9.19 -4.65 -0.45
N HIS A 309 8.47 -4.00 0.44
CA HIS A 309 8.65 -2.57 0.68
C HIS A 309 9.94 -2.29 1.48
N TYR A 310 10.62 -1.16 1.20
CA TYR A 310 11.87 -0.75 1.87
C TYR A 310 11.76 -0.58 3.39
N SER A 311 10.55 -0.58 3.95
CA SER A 311 10.31 -0.52 5.41
C SER A 311 10.92 -1.70 6.17
N PHE A 312 11.06 -2.89 5.58
CA PHE A 312 11.60 -4.06 6.26
C PHE A 312 13.12 -3.96 6.52
N PRO A 313 14.01 -3.67 5.54
CA PRO A 313 15.41 -3.41 5.83
C PRO A 313 15.60 -2.21 6.76
N LYS A 314 14.75 -1.18 6.67
CA LYS A 314 14.72 -0.04 7.59
C LYS A 314 14.35 -0.50 9.02
N ALA A 315 13.32 -1.33 9.19
CA ALA A 315 12.92 -1.89 10.48
C ALA A 315 14.07 -2.70 11.12
N ALA A 316 14.71 -3.57 10.35
CA ALA A 316 15.84 -4.36 10.84
C ALA A 316 17.01 -3.48 11.28
N ALA A 317 17.31 -2.41 10.54
CA ALA A 317 18.35 -1.45 10.90
C ALA A 317 18.01 -0.71 12.21
N VAL A 318 16.79 -0.14 12.32
CA VAL A 318 16.33 0.60 13.50
C VAL A 318 16.29 -0.29 14.74
N LEU A 319 15.86 -1.53 14.59
CA LEU A 319 15.74 -2.50 15.68
C LEU A 319 17.07 -3.17 16.06
N GLY A 320 18.18 -2.81 15.42
CA GLY A 320 19.50 -3.39 15.70
C GLY A 320 19.65 -4.85 15.27
N LEU A 321 18.81 -5.33 14.37
CA LEU A 321 18.93 -6.66 13.76
C LEU A 321 19.93 -6.68 12.60
N GLY A 322 20.14 -5.55 11.95
CA GLY A 322 20.93 -5.39 10.72
C GLY A 322 20.16 -5.75 9.45
N SER A 323 20.20 -4.87 8.45
CA SER A 323 19.47 -5.05 7.18
C SER A 323 19.91 -6.29 6.39
N ALA A 324 21.18 -6.74 6.56
CA ALA A 324 21.68 -7.99 5.97
C ALA A 324 20.99 -9.26 6.49
N ASN A 325 20.23 -9.16 7.59
CA ASN A 325 19.44 -10.27 8.13
C ASN A 325 17.97 -10.26 7.66
N VAL A 326 17.61 -9.35 6.77
CA VAL A 326 16.37 -9.41 5.98
C VAL A 326 16.69 -10.16 4.69
N LEU A 327 16.19 -11.39 4.59
CA LEU A 327 16.52 -12.29 3.49
C LEU A 327 15.40 -12.27 2.45
N ASP A 328 15.77 -11.94 1.23
CA ASP A 328 14.85 -11.89 0.10
C ASP A 328 14.55 -13.29 -0.42
N VAL A 329 13.27 -13.62 -0.49
CA VAL A 329 12.79 -14.84 -1.14
C VAL A 329 12.50 -14.51 -2.61
N PRO A 330 13.09 -15.22 -3.58
CA PRO A 330 12.79 -15.01 -4.99
C PRO A 330 11.31 -15.14 -5.30
N VAL A 331 10.86 -14.47 -6.34
CA VAL A 331 9.47 -14.54 -6.83
C VAL A 331 9.34 -15.51 -8.02
N ASP A 332 8.10 -15.94 -8.28
CA ASP A 332 7.74 -16.71 -9.46
C ASP A 332 7.46 -15.78 -10.69
N CYS A 333 6.99 -16.34 -11.79
CA CYS A 333 6.68 -15.59 -13.02
C CYS A 333 5.50 -14.61 -12.87
N ASP A 334 4.73 -14.70 -11.78
CA ASP A 334 3.64 -13.77 -11.45
C ASP A 334 4.06 -12.76 -10.37
N ALA A 335 5.37 -12.59 -10.14
CA ALA A 335 5.96 -11.71 -9.12
C ALA A 335 5.52 -12.03 -7.67
N ARG A 336 5.08 -13.26 -7.40
CA ARG A 336 4.65 -13.73 -6.09
C ARG A 336 5.79 -14.50 -5.43
N MET A 337 5.90 -14.44 -4.09
CA MET A 337 6.90 -15.20 -3.34
C MET A 337 6.91 -16.69 -3.73
N SER A 338 8.06 -17.22 -4.08
CA SER A 338 8.23 -18.65 -4.35
C SER A 338 8.19 -19.47 -3.08
N LEU A 339 7.13 -20.26 -2.87
CA LEU A 339 7.02 -21.13 -1.71
C LEU A 339 8.11 -22.21 -1.68
N ALA A 340 8.57 -22.67 -2.84
CA ALA A 340 9.62 -23.67 -2.92
C ALA A 340 10.97 -23.12 -2.41
N GLU A 341 11.33 -21.89 -2.82
CA GLU A 341 12.53 -21.22 -2.33
C GLU A 341 12.40 -20.84 -0.86
N LEU A 342 11.25 -20.35 -0.41
CA LEU A 342 11.00 -20.09 1.00
C LEU A 342 11.18 -21.36 1.84
N GLU A 343 10.59 -22.51 1.43
CA GLU A 343 10.76 -23.77 2.15
C GLU A 343 12.22 -24.19 2.21
N ARG A 344 12.96 -24.09 1.10
CA ARG A 344 14.39 -24.39 1.04
C ARG A 344 15.18 -23.55 2.06
N MET A 345 14.99 -22.23 2.04
CA MET A 345 15.69 -21.28 2.91
C MET A 345 15.34 -21.50 4.40
N LEU A 346 14.08 -21.78 4.72
CA LEU A 346 13.63 -22.12 6.08
C LEU A 346 14.24 -23.44 6.58
N ARG A 347 14.38 -24.45 5.71
CA ARG A 347 15.06 -25.71 6.05
C ARG A 347 16.54 -25.53 6.28
N ASP A 348 17.18 -24.59 5.57
CA ASP A 348 18.57 -24.21 5.84
C ASP A 348 18.69 -23.60 7.26
N CYS A 349 17.78 -22.69 7.63
CA CYS A 349 17.73 -22.15 9.00
C CYS A 349 17.49 -23.24 10.07
N LEU A 350 16.62 -24.20 9.80
CA LEU A 350 16.38 -25.33 10.71
C LEU A 350 17.66 -26.17 10.91
N ARG A 351 18.36 -26.50 9.83
CA ARG A 351 19.60 -27.27 9.85
C ARG A 351 20.73 -26.56 10.60
N GLU A 352 20.85 -25.24 10.37
CA GLU A 352 21.88 -24.38 10.95
C GLU A 352 21.51 -23.84 12.34
N ARG A 353 20.33 -24.16 12.85
CA ARG A 353 19.74 -23.59 14.07
C ARG A 353 19.76 -22.06 14.08
N ARG A 354 19.47 -21.45 12.94
CA ARG A 354 19.37 -19.99 12.79
C ARG A 354 17.96 -19.52 13.10
N PRO A 355 17.74 -18.66 14.11
CA PRO A 355 16.39 -18.25 14.49
C PRO A 355 15.68 -17.45 13.39
N VAL A 356 14.42 -17.79 13.11
CA VAL A 356 13.55 -17.03 12.20
C VAL A 356 12.57 -16.23 13.04
N ILE A 357 12.61 -14.89 12.95
CA ILE A 357 11.68 -14.00 13.67
C ILE A 357 10.31 -14.07 13.02
N THR A 358 10.25 -13.74 11.74
CA THR A 358 9.00 -13.67 10.99
C THR A 358 9.21 -13.99 9.51
N VAL A 359 8.15 -14.50 8.88
CA VAL A 359 8.00 -14.54 7.43
C VAL A 359 6.92 -13.54 7.06
N VAL A 360 7.24 -12.65 6.12
CA VAL A 360 6.33 -11.61 5.63
C VAL A 360 5.73 -12.07 4.30
N GLY A 361 4.40 -12.04 4.20
CA GLY A 361 3.69 -12.13 2.93
C GLY A 361 3.12 -10.78 2.55
N VAL A 362 3.45 -10.28 1.37
CA VAL A 362 2.94 -9.01 0.85
C VAL A 362 1.59 -9.25 0.17
N ILE A 363 0.58 -8.50 0.58
CA ILE A 363 -0.79 -8.60 0.05
C ILE A 363 -1.06 -7.37 -0.83
N GLY A 364 -0.50 -7.41 -2.01
CA GLY A 364 -0.45 -6.31 -2.96
C GLY A 364 0.87 -5.57 -2.90
N SER A 365 1.82 -6.00 -3.73
CA SER A 365 3.13 -5.36 -3.88
C SER A 365 2.99 -3.96 -4.48
N THR A 366 4.00 -3.12 -4.23
CA THR A 366 3.96 -1.71 -4.64
C THR A 366 4.00 -1.54 -6.15
N GLU A 367 4.72 -2.41 -6.85
CA GLU A 367 4.99 -2.21 -8.26
C GLU A 367 3.95 -2.87 -9.18
N GLU A 368 3.55 -4.10 -8.90
CA GLU A 368 2.66 -4.90 -9.75
C GLU A 368 1.37 -5.37 -9.05
N SER A 369 1.18 -5.00 -7.78
CA SER A 369 0.09 -5.45 -6.90
C SER A 369 -0.06 -6.97 -6.77
N ALA A 370 1.05 -7.71 -6.88
CA ALA A 370 1.07 -9.15 -6.66
C ALA A 370 0.69 -9.50 -5.22
N VAL A 371 -0.03 -10.59 -5.06
CA VAL A 371 -0.48 -11.10 -3.76
C VAL A 371 0.27 -12.40 -3.45
N ASP A 372 1.10 -12.37 -2.42
CA ASP A 372 1.89 -13.51 -2.00
C ASP A 372 1.02 -14.69 -1.54
N PRO A 373 1.53 -15.93 -1.63
CA PRO A 373 0.81 -17.14 -1.26
C PRO A 373 0.69 -17.32 0.26
N LEU A 374 0.01 -16.39 0.94
CA LEU A 374 -0.13 -16.34 2.41
C LEU A 374 -0.64 -17.65 2.99
N ARG A 375 -1.61 -18.27 2.32
CA ARG A 375 -2.13 -19.58 2.74
C ARG A 375 -1.03 -20.63 2.77
N GLY A 376 -0.20 -20.68 1.72
CA GLY A 376 0.94 -21.59 1.63
C GLY A 376 2.01 -21.31 2.69
N ILE A 377 2.29 -20.03 2.97
CA ILE A 377 3.22 -19.62 4.05
C ILE A 377 2.74 -20.16 5.41
N LEU A 378 1.45 -20.02 5.70
CA LEU A 378 0.85 -20.53 6.94
C LEU A 378 0.86 -22.07 7.03
N GLU A 379 0.61 -22.75 5.92
CA GLU A 379 0.69 -24.21 5.83
C GLU A 379 2.14 -24.69 6.01
N LEU A 380 3.11 -23.99 5.43
CA LEU A 380 4.53 -24.27 5.59
C LEU A 380 4.99 -24.07 7.04
N ARG A 381 4.55 -22.99 7.72
CA ARG A 381 4.78 -22.81 9.16
C ARG A 381 4.29 -24.02 9.97
N TYR A 382 3.05 -24.45 9.73
CA TYR A 382 2.47 -25.62 10.42
C TYR A 382 3.27 -26.93 10.18
N LYS A 383 3.76 -27.12 8.95
CA LYS A 383 4.62 -28.26 8.60
C LYS A 383 5.93 -28.20 9.38
N LEU A 384 6.64 -27.04 9.34
CA LEU A 384 7.95 -26.89 9.96
C LEU A 384 7.90 -26.86 11.50
N GLN A 385 6.80 -26.46 12.11
CA GLN A 385 6.61 -26.59 13.56
C GLN A 385 6.72 -28.02 14.04
N LYS A 386 6.24 -28.99 13.29
CA LYS A 386 6.40 -30.42 13.61
C LYS A 386 7.85 -30.90 13.52
N GLU A 387 8.69 -30.13 12.84
CA GLU A 387 10.11 -30.40 12.65
C GLU A 387 11.00 -29.56 13.59
N GLY A 388 10.40 -28.71 14.43
CA GLY A 388 11.12 -27.92 15.45
C GLY A 388 11.44 -26.49 15.05
N LEU A 389 10.82 -25.91 14.00
CA LEU A 389 10.98 -24.51 13.60
C LEU A 389 9.64 -23.78 13.65
N SER A 390 9.57 -22.71 14.45
CA SER A 390 8.39 -21.83 14.56
C SER A 390 8.79 -20.38 14.33
N PHE A 391 7.87 -19.60 13.75
CA PHE A 391 8.04 -18.17 13.45
C PHE A 391 6.69 -17.48 13.39
N THR A 392 6.67 -16.16 13.53
CA THR A 392 5.46 -15.37 13.27
C THR A 392 5.25 -15.19 11.76
N VAL A 393 3.99 -15.01 11.36
CA VAL A 393 3.63 -14.63 9.99
C VAL A 393 3.03 -13.25 10.03
N HIS A 394 3.66 -12.32 9.32
CA HIS A 394 3.19 -10.95 9.13
C HIS A 394 2.65 -10.78 7.71
N ALA A 395 1.47 -10.18 7.57
CA ALA A 395 0.94 -9.81 6.28
C ALA A 395 1.11 -8.30 6.06
N ASP A 396 1.95 -7.90 5.12
CA ASP A 396 2.01 -6.51 4.68
C ASP A 396 0.89 -6.27 3.66
N ALA A 397 -0.24 -5.84 4.15
CA ALA A 397 -1.41 -5.47 3.37
C ALA A 397 -1.59 -3.96 3.32
N ALA A 398 -0.50 -3.19 3.41
CA ALA A 398 -0.52 -1.73 3.35
C ALA A 398 -1.29 -1.22 2.14
N TRP A 399 -1.13 -1.87 0.98
CA TRP A 399 -1.96 -1.60 -0.19
C TRP A 399 -3.25 -2.41 -0.18
N GLY A 400 -3.15 -3.73 -0.08
CA GLY A 400 -4.25 -4.65 -0.34
C GLY A 400 -5.31 -4.75 0.76
N GLY A 401 -5.05 -4.23 1.96
CA GLY A 401 -5.88 -4.53 3.14
C GLY A 401 -7.36 -4.24 2.97
N TYR A 402 -7.73 -3.10 2.37
CA TYR A 402 -9.14 -2.75 2.17
C TYR A 402 -9.86 -3.61 1.12
N PHE A 403 -9.13 -4.29 0.22
CA PHE A 403 -9.73 -5.28 -0.69
C PHE A 403 -10.37 -6.46 0.08
N ALA A 404 -9.94 -6.71 1.32
CA ALA A 404 -10.58 -7.72 2.17
C ALA A 404 -12.06 -7.45 2.41
N SER A 405 -12.50 -6.19 2.34
CA SER A 405 -13.91 -5.79 2.44
C SER A 405 -14.81 -6.47 1.38
N ILE A 406 -14.26 -6.83 0.21
CA ILE A 406 -14.98 -7.57 -0.85
C ILE A 406 -15.55 -8.90 -0.31
N LEU A 407 -14.85 -9.53 0.62
CA LEU A 407 -15.22 -10.82 1.20
C LEU A 407 -16.08 -10.69 2.46
N ARG A 408 -16.27 -9.50 3.01
CA ARG A 408 -16.98 -9.31 4.27
C ARG A 408 -18.48 -9.13 4.03
N PRO A 409 -19.32 -9.96 4.64
CA PRO A 409 -20.77 -9.82 4.50
C PRO A 409 -21.24 -8.50 5.13
N ASP A 410 -22.32 -7.96 4.58
CA ASP A 410 -23.02 -6.85 5.19
C ASP A 410 -23.79 -7.31 6.44
N GLU A 411 -23.77 -6.50 7.48
CA GLU A 411 -24.56 -6.73 8.69
C GLU A 411 -26.00 -6.24 8.49
N GLY A 412 -26.99 -7.07 8.79
CA GLY A 412 -28.40 -6.76 8.74
C GLY A 412 -29.15 -7.32 7.52
N PRO A 413 -30.45 -7.06 7.37
CA PRO A 413 -31.21 -7.55 6.24
C PRO A 413 -30.61 -7.01 4.95
N ARG A 414 -30.38 -7.91 3.99
CA ARG A 414 -29.91 -7.56 2.64
C ARG A 414 -30.82 -6.46 2.08
N ALA A 415 -30.27 -5.28 1.84
CA ALA A 415 -30.94 -4.31 1.00
C ALA A 415 -31.20 -5.00 -0.36
N ARG A 416 -32.41 -4.82 -0.92
CA ARG A 416 -32.73 -5.34 -2.26
C ARG A 416 -31.63 -4.90 -3.22
N ASP A 417 -31.28 -5.81 -4.12
CA ASP A 417 -30.28 -5.61 -5.18
C ASP A 417 -30.77 -4.57 -6.22
N GLU A 418 -30.91 -3.33 -5.77
CA GLU A 418 -31.11 -2.20 -6.65
C GLU A 418 -29.70 -1.74 -7.07
N ARG A 419 -29.31 -2.07 -8.30
CA ARG A 419 -28.11 -1.50 -8.90
C ARG A 419 -28.26 0.01 -8.96
N THR A 420 -27.40 0.72 -8.23
CA THR A 420 -27.33 2.19 -8.28
C THR A 420 -26.36 2.72 -9.32
N GLY A 421 -25.78 1.85 -10.17
CA GLY A 421 -24.87 2.23 -11.24
C GLY A 421 -24.59 1.08 -12.19
N PRO A 422 -24.18 1.38 -13.44
CA PRO A 422 -23.99 0.40 -14.51
C PRO A 422 -22.73 -0.48 -14.35
N ALA A 423 -21.77 -0.17 -13.46
CA ALA A 423 -20.53 -0.94 -13.35
C ALA A 423 -20.78 -2.34 -12.79
N PRO A 424 -20.38 -3.41 -13.51
CA PRO A 424 -20.46 -4.75 -12.98
C PRO A 424 -19.45 -4.87 -11.83
N GLU A 425 -19.92 -5.44 -10.75
CA GLU A 425 -19.08 -5.80 -9.63
C GLU A 425 -18.42 -7.12 -9.94
N ILE A 426 -17.10 -7.13 -10.18
CA ILE A 426 -16.32 -8.36 -10.27
C ILE A 426 -15.67 -8.72 -8.95
N GLY A 427 -15.48 -10.02 -8.70
CA GLY A 427 -14.67 -10.52 -7.59
C GLY A 427 -13.18 -10.47 -7.89
N MET A 428 -12.38 -10.82 -6.90
CA MET A 428 -10.99 -11.19 -7.09
C MET A 428 -10.89 -12.57 -7.75
N SER A 429 -9.76 -12.89 -8.39
CA SER A 429 -9.50 -14.24 -8.90
C SER A 429 -9.61 -15.31 -7.79
N GLY A 430 -9.78 -16.56 -8.17
CA GLY A 430 -9.84 -17.67 -7.22
C GLY A 430 -8.58 -17.76 -6.37
N TYR A 431 -7.40 -17.56 -6.97
CA TYR A 431 -6.13 -17.51 -6.26
C TYR A 431 -6.12 -16.41 -5.20
N VAL A 432 -6.38 -15.16 -5.59
CA VAL A 432 -6.34 -13.99 -4.68
C VAL A 432 -7.35 -14.14 -3.55
N THR A 433 -8.58 -14.57 -3.87
CA THR A 433 -9.63 -14.85 -2.87
C THR A 433 -9.17 -15.84 -1.81
N SER A 434 -8.41 -16.88 -2.19
CA SER A 434 -7.85 -17.85 -1.25
C SER A 434 -6.85 -17.21 -0.28
N GLN A 435 -5.99 -16.29 -0.76
CA GLN A 435 -5.01 -15.60 0.09
C GLN A 435 -5.70 -14.64 1.06
N PHE A 436 -6.66 -13.84 0.58
CA PHE A 436 -7.43 -12.93 1.44
C PHE A 436 -8.25 -13.67 2.50
N SER A 437 -8.76 -14.86 2.18
CA SER A 437 -9.45 -15.72 3.16
C SER A 437 -8.51 -16.22 4.26
N ALA A 438 -7.21 -16.25 4.02
CA ALA A 438 -6.20 -16.67 5.00
C ALA A 438 -5.70 -15.53 5.91
N LEU A 439 -6.01 -14.24 5.61
CA LEU A 439 -5.55 -13.09 6.38
C LEU A 439 -5.81 -13.21 7.87
N GLY A 440 -7.00 -13.65 8.26
CA GLY A 440 -7.39 -13.84 9.68
C GLY A 440 -6.54 -14.86 10.46
N ARG A 441 -5.60 -15.54 9.79
CA ARG A 441 -4.66 -16.50 10.42
C ARG A 441 -3.24 -15.96 10.55
N ALA A 442 -2.93 -14.79 9.97
CA ALA A 442 -1.66 -14.11 10.19
C ALA A 442 -1.57 -13.58 11.62
N ASP A 443 -0.39 -13.51 12.20
CA ASP A 443 -0.21 -13.04 13.58
C ASP A 443 -0.32 -11.52 13.68
N SER A 444 0.11 -10.80 12.62
CA SER A 444 -0.05 -9.35 12.49
C SER A 444 -0.29 -8.95 11.04
N ILE A 445 -1.00 -7.83 10.84
CA ILE A 445 -1.32 -7.29 9.52
C ILE A 445 -1.15 -5.78 9.53
N THR A 446 -0.34 -5.26 8.60
CA THR A 446 -0.29 -3.83 8.28
C THR A 446 -1.36 -3.50 7.24
N VAL A 447 -2.05 -2.38 7.41
CA VAL A 447 -2.99 -1.83 6.42
C VAL A 447 -2.92 -0.31 6.44
N ASP A 448 -2.97 0.33 5.26
CA ASP A 448 -2.93 1.80 5.17
C ASP A 448 -4.29 2.37 4.73
N PRO A 449 -5.10 2.87 5.68
CA PRO A 449 -6.32 3.60 5.35
C PRO A 449 -6.10 4.76 4.37
N HIS A 450 -4.94 5.44 4.43
CA HIS A 450 -4.61 6.53 3.51
C HIS A 450 -4.25 6.10 2.08
N LYS A 451 -4.23 4.79 1.79
CA LYS A 451 -4.09 4.24 0.43
C LYS A 451 -5.47 3.78 -0.07
N SER A 452 -5.70 2.48 -0.06
CA SER A 452 -6.95 1.88 -0.53
C SER A 452 -8.18 2.15 0.35
N GLY A 453 -8.03 2.83 1.49
CA GLY A 453 -9.13 3.36 2.30
C GLY A 453 -9.60 4.77 1.91
N TYR A 454 -8.90 5.45 0.99
CA TYR A 454 -9.23 6.81 0.53
C TYR A 454 -9.34 7.83 1.67
N ILE A 455 -8.46 7.70 2.67
CA ILE A 455 -8.40 8.54 3.88
C ILE A 455 -7.26 9.57 3.74
N PRO A 456 -7.40 10.82 4.23
CA PRO A 456 -6.30 11.77 4.26
C PRO A 456 -5.09 11.27 5.07
N TYR A 457 -3.87 11.60 4.63
CA TYR A 457 -2.66 11.37 5.42
C TYR A 457 -2.66 12.18 6.72
N PRO A 458 -2.03 11.68 7.82
CA PRO A 458 -1.44 10.36 8.02
C PRO A 458 -2.46 9.35 8.57
N ALA A 459 -2.57 8.17 7.95
CA ALA A 459 -3.43 7.09 8.46
C ALA A 459 -2.92 5.73 7.95
N GLY A 460 -1.96 5.14 8.65
CA GLY A 460 -1.63 3.73 8.60
C GLY A 460 -2.32 2.98 9.73
N ALA A 461 -2.20 1.65 9.78
CA ALA A 461 -2.70 0.86 10.90
C ALA A 461 -1.95 -0.47 11.03
N LEU A 462 -1.89 -0.98 12.25
CA LEU A 462 -1.41 -2.30 12.59
C LEU A 462 -2.48 -3.06 13.35
N CYS A 463 -2.72 -4.30 12.92
CA CYS A 463 -3.63 -5.22 13.59
C CYS A 463 -2.90 -6.49 14.03
N TYR A 464 -3.09 -6.91 15.26
CA TYR A 464 -2.61 -8.17 15.82
C TYR A 464 -3.77 -9.15 15.96
N ARG A 465 -3.56 -10.41 15.59
CA ARG A 465 -4.52 -11.49 15.80
C ARG A 465 -4.78 -11.74 17.29
N ASN A 466 -3.73 -11.65 18.08
CA ASN A 466 -3.77 -11.80 19.53
C ASN A 466 -3.32 -10.49 20.19
N SER A 467 -4.20 -9.87 20.96
CA SER A 467 -3.96 -8.59 21.63
C SER A 467 -2.74 -8.59 22.56
N ALA A 468 -2.33 -9.74 23.08
CA ALA A 468 -1.15 -9.85 23.93
C ALA A 468 0.16 -9.53 23.16
N MET A 469 0.16 -9.53 21.82
CA MET A 469 1.32 -9.10 21.05
C MET A 469 1.69 -7.63 21.27
N ARG A 470 0.72 -6.74 21.53
CA ARG A 470 0.98 -5.33 21.83
C ARG A 470 1.80 -5.15 23.11
N ASP A 471 1.65 -6.10 24.07
CA ASP A 471 2.35 -6.02 25.34
C ASP A 471 3.88 -6.25 25.17
N MET A 472 4.28 -6.85 24.08
CA MET A 472 5.70 -7.03 23.72
C MET A 472 6.41 -5.71 23.36
N VAL A 473 5.66 -4.63 23.07
CA VAL A 473 6.18 -3.30 22.68
C VAL A 473 5.71 -2.19 23.62
N THR A 474 5.24 -2.55 24.81
CA THR A 474 4.70 -1.60 25.78
C THR A 474 5.80 -0.85 26.51
N PHE A 475 5.71 0.48 26.54
CA PHE A 475 6.47 1.37 27.43
C PHE A 475 5.50 2.23 28.26
N LYS A 476 5.59 2.12 29.59
CA LYS A 476 4.75 2.89 30.52
C LYS A 476 5.55 4.07 31.09
N ALA A 477 5.07 5.29 30.90
CA ALA A 477 5.60 6.46 31.58
C ALA A 477 4.76 6.75 32.84
N PRO A 478 5.36 7.11 33.97
CA PRO A 478 4.62 7.31 35.23
C PRO A 478 3.52 8.37 35.20
N TYR A 479 3.61 9.32 34.27
CA TYR A 479 2.65 10.42 34.09
C TYR A 479 1.50 10.13 33.12
N ILE A 480 1.51 8.96 32.45
CA ILE A 480 0.50 8.62 31.44
C ILE A 480 -0.66 7.81 32.03
N LEU A 481 -0.46 7.15 33.18
CA LEU A 481 -1.47 6.24 33.74
C LEU A 481 -1.79 6.67 35.18
N HIS A 482 -3.02 7.14 35.40
CA HIS A 482 -3.57 7.43 36.71
C HIS A 482 -4.46 6.31 37.28
N GLY A 483 -4.53 5.15 36.61
CA GLY A 483 -5.25 3.95 37.04
C GLY A 483 -5.29 2.83 36.03
N ASP A 484 -5.39 1.59 36.47
CA ASP A 484 -5.40 0.38 35.65
C ASP A 484 -6.68 0.19 34.78
N ALA A 485 -7.64 1.12 34.89
CA ALA A 485 -8.96 1.02 34.25
C ALA A 485 -9.18 2.00 33.10
N GLU A 486 -8.21 2.84 32.72
CA GLU A 486 -8.39 3.82 31.67
C GLU A 486 -8.08 3.23 30.29
N PRO A 487 -8.94 3.51 29.28
CA PRO A 487 -8.64 3.14 27.90
C PRO A 487 -7.37 3.84 27.45
N THR A 488 -6.43 3.08 26.90
CA THR A 488 -5.18 3.67 26.39
C THR A 488 -4.77 2.96 25.10
N VAL A 489 -4.23 3.73 24.15
CA VAL A 489 -3.65 3.25 22.91
C VAL A 489 -2.18 3.67 22.80
N GLY A 490 -1.84 4.87 23.25
CA GLY A 490 -0.54 5.49 23.02
C GLY A 490 0.65 4.86 23.76
N ILE A 491 0.44 3.94 24.70
CA ILE A 491 1.55 3.19 25.33
C ILE A 491 2.01 1.98 24.53
N TYR A 492 1.25 1.63 23.49
CA TYR A 492 1.52 0.51 22.61
C TYR A 492 2.03 1.03 21.28
N GLY A 493 3.25 0.67 20.90
CA GLY A 493 3.82 1.03 19.62
C GLY A 493 4.95 2.05 19.66
N LEU A 494 5.33 2.55 18.50
CA LEU A 494 6.48 3.43 18.31
C LEU A 494 6.15 4.90 18.56
N GLU A 495 4.91 5.30 18.31
CA GLU A 495 4.46 6.69 18.43
C GLU A 495 4.04 6.99 19.87
N GLY A 496 4.54 8.11 20.44
CA GLY A 496 4.03 8.64 21.71
C GLY A 496 2.76 9.47 21.46
N SER A 497 2.93 10.72 21.02
CA SER A 497 1.78 11.55 20.59
C SER A 497 1.20 11.03 19.27
N LYS A 498 -0.12 10.89 19.23
CA LYS A 498 -0.86 10.34 18.07
C LYS A 498 -2.00 11.26 17.67
N PRO A 499 -2.16 11.58 16.36
CA PRO A 499 -3.20 12.50 15.88
C PRO A 499 -4.58 11.84 15.90
N GLY A 500 -5.46 12.25 16.83
CA GLY A 500 -6.83 11.76 16.89
C GLY A 500 -7.71 12.16 15.69
N ALA A 501 -7.31 13.19 14.93
CA ALA A 501 -8.03 13.59 13.73
C ALA A 501 -8.02 12.51 12.63
N ALA A 502 -6.89 11.82 12.42
CA ALA A 502 -6.79 10.70 11.49
C ALA A 502 -7.74 9.56 11.89
N VAL A 503 -7.83 9.27 13.19
CA VAL A 503 -8.76 8.28 13.74
C VAL A 503 -10.22 8.64 13.42
N ALA A 504 -10.60 9.92 13.64
CA ALA A 504 -11.96 10.39 13.36
C ALA A 504 -12.31 10.33 11.86
N ALA A 505 -11.31 10.56 11.00
CA ALA A 505 -11.47 10.38 9.54
C ALA A 505 -11.80 8.94 9.17
N VAL A 506 -11.01 7.99 9.67
CA VAL A 506 -11.25 6.55 9.45
C VAL A 506 -12.61 6.14 10.05
N TYR A 507 -12.88 6.57 11.29
CA TYR A 507 -14.12 6.26 11.99
C TYR A 507 -15.36 6.69 11.20
N LEU A 508 -15.43 7.97 10.80
CA LEU A 508 -16.61 8.46 10.08
C LEU A 508 -16.76 7.78 8.73
N SER A 509 -15.65 7.53 8.04
CA SER A 509 -15.65 6.80 6.78
C SER A 509 -16.17 5.37 6.95
N HIS A 510 -15.71 4.64 7.98
CA HIS A 510 -16.20 3.29 8.28
C HIS A 510 -17.67 3.26 8.72
N LYS A 511 -18.19 4.34 9.31
CA LYS A 511 -19.62 4.41 9.68
C LYS A 511 -20.53 4.72 8.49
N VAL A 512 -20.04 5.48 7.51
CA VAL A 512 -20.79 5.86 6.31
C VAL A 512 -20.65 4.81 5.20
N ILE A 513 -19.38 4.49 4.83
CA ILE A 513 -19.07 3.58 3.72
C ILE A 513 -19.05 2.12 4.15
N ARG A 514 -18.57 1.85 5.37
CA ARG A 514 -18.35 0.53 5.97
C ARG A 514 -17.29 -0.35 5.28
N PRO A 515 -16.46 -1.05 6.06
CA PRO A 515 -15.47 -1.98 5.54
C PRO A 515 -16.08 -3.36 5.20
N THR A 516 -17.18 -3.36 4.46
CA THR A 516 -17.95 -4.54 4.05
C THR A 516 -18.17 -4.53 2.52
N ARG A 517 -18.82 -5.58 2.01
CA ARG A 517 -19.04 -5.81 0.59
C ARG A 517 -19.80 -4.68 -0.10
N SER A 518 -20.80 -4.10 0.56
CA SER A 518 -21.62 -3.01 -0.01
C SER A 518 -21.01 -1.62 0.18
N GLY A 519 -19.96 -1.49 0.97
CA GLY A 519 -19.25 -0.26 1.22
C GLY A 519 -17.92 -0.21 0.45
N TYR A 520 -16.78 -0.27 1.16
CA TYR A 520 -15.46 -0.29 0.53
C TYR A 520 -15.30 -1.43 -0.49
N GLY A 521 -15.93 -2.59 -0.22
CA GLY A 521 -15.95 -3.69 -1.17
C GLY A 521 -16.54 -3.32 -2.53
N GLN A 522 -17.56 -2.47 -2.58
CA GLN A 522 -18.12 -1.97 -3.85
C GLN A 522 -17.13 -1.08 -4.61
N ILE A 523 -16.45 -0.17 -3.91
CA ILE A 523 -15.43 0.71 -4.52
C ILE A 523 -14.31 -0.15 -5.14
N HIS A 524 -13.78 -1.11 -4.39
CA HIS A 524 -12.69 -1.96 -4.87
C HIS A 524 -13.11 -2.91 -6.00
N ARG A 525 -14.34 -3.41 -5.99
CA ARG A 525 -14.86 -4.25 -7.07
C ARG A 525 -15.00 -3.47 -8.38
N ARG A 526 -15.39 -2.19 -8.32
CA ARG A 526 -15.35 -1.28 -9.47
C ARG A 526 -13.92 -0.98 -9.93
N ALA A 527 -13.01 -0.68 -9.01
CA ALA A 527 -11.60 -0.45 -9.34
C ALA A 527 -10.94 -1.69 -9.99
N LEU A 528 -11.25 -2.91 -9.50
CA LEU A 528 -10.82 -4.15 -10.13
C LEU A 528 -11.39 -4.28 -11.54
N PHE A 529 -12.68 -4.06 -11.73
CA PHE A 529 -13.31 -4.10 -13.04
C PHE A 529 -12.62 -3.14 -14.02
N ASN A 530 -12.40 -1.90 -13.59
CA ASN A 530 -11.74 -0.88 -14.40
C ASN A 530 -10.31 -1.30 -14.78
N CYS A 531 -9.55 -1.85 -13.84
CA CYS A 531 -8.20 -2.33 -14.08
C CYS A 531 -8.15 -3.50 -15.07
N LYS A 532 -9.06 -4.48 -14.92
CA LYS A 532 -9.17 -5.61 -15.86
C LYS A 532 -9.58 -5.16 -17.27
N ARG A 533 -10.44 -4.15 -17.37
CA ARG A 533 -10.80 -3.52 -18.65
C ARG A 533 -9.61 -2.77 -19.25
N PHE A 534 -8.81 -2.08 -18.43
CA PHE A 534 -7.61 -1.41 -18.91
C PHE A 534 -6.54 -2.43 -19.38
N TYR A 535 -6.38 -3.55 -18.65
CA TYR A 535 -5.53 -4.65 -19.10
C TYR A 535 -5.98 -5.19 -20.47
N ALA A 536 -7.27 -5.47 -20.66
CA ALA A 536 -7.83 -5.91 -21.93
C ALA A 536 -7.58 -4.88 -23.05
N ARG A 537 -7.70 -3.57 -22.74
CA ARG A 537 -7.40 -2.48 -23.65
C ARG A 537 -5.93 -2.47 -24.05
N LEU A 538 -4.98 -2.62 -23.13
CA LEU A 538 -3.55 -2.67 -23.44
C LEU A 538 -3.18 -3.84 -24.33
N LEU A 539 -3.79 -5.02 -24.11
CA LEU A 539 -3.60 -6.20 -24.99
C LEU A 539 -4.14 -6.01 -26.41
N SER A 540 -5.15 -5.14 -26.55
CA SER A 540 -5.88 -4.96 -27.81
C SER A 540 -5.51 -3.68 -28.57
N MET A 541 -4.80 -2.74 -27.92
CA MET A 541 -4.57 -1.41 -28.50
C MET A 541 -3.64 -1.43 -29.72
N ALA A 542 -2.66 -2.32 -29.71
CA ALA A 542 -1.76 -2.46 -30.87
C ALA A 542 -2.42 -3.26 -31.99
N THR A 543 -2.54 -2.66 -33.18
CA THR A 543 -3.07 -3.29 -34.39
C THR A 543 -1.94 -3.90 -35.24
N PRO A 544 -2.24 -4.75 -36.23
CA PRO A 544 -1.20 -5.27 -37.14
C PRO A 544 -0.42 -4.17 -37.89
N GLN A 545 -1.05 -3.01 -38.10
CA GLN A 545 -0.45 -1.86 -38.78
C GLN A 545 0.47 -1.04 -37.89
N ASP A 546 0.31 -1.16 -36.57
CA ASP A 546 1.15 -0.44 -35.61
C ASP A 546 2.56 -1.01 -35.55
N ARG A 547 3.54 -0.13 -35.40
CA ARG A 547 4.95 -0.48 -35.24
C ARG A 547 5.37 -0.71 -33.79
N PHE A 548 4.44 -0.85 -32.90
CA PHE A 548 4.71 -1.18 -31.49
C PHE A 548 3.87 -2.38 -31.06
N VAL A 549 4.28 -2.96 -29.95
CA VAL A 549 3.52 -3.98 -29.19
C VAL A 549 3.51 -3.58 -27.72
N VAL A 550 2.43 -3.91 -27.01
CA VAL A 550 2.30 -3.68 -25.56
C VAL A 550 2.27 -5.04 -24.88
N VAL A 551 3.14 -5.22 -23.90
CA VAL A 551 3.26 -6.48 -23.15
C VAL A 551 3.01 -6.21 -21.68
N PRO A 552 1.81 -6.47 -21.16
CA PRO A 552 1.53 -6.38 -19.73
C PRO A 552 2.34 -7.42 -18.94
N VAL A 553 2.74 -7.08 -17.70
CA VAL A 553 3.46 -7.98 -16.81
C VAL A 553 2.60 -9.16 -16.36
N PRO A 554 1.33 -8.97 -15.93
CA PRO A 554 0.47 -10.10 -15.60
C PRO A 554 0.28 -11.04 -16.79
N ARG A 555 0.46 -12.33 -16.56
CA ARG A 555 0.29 -13.37 -17.57
C ARG A 555 -1.19 -13.68 -17.84
N LEU A 556 -1.48 -14.08 -19.04
CA LEU A 556 -2.78 -14.65 -19.39
C LEU A 556 -2.96 -16.06 -18.77
N PRO A 557 -4.17 -16.48 -18.42
CA PRO A 557 -4.46 -17.87 -18.04
C PRO A 557 -3.92 -18.90 -19.05
N ALA A 558 -4.00 -18.61 -20.36
CA ALA A 558 -3.43 -19.45 -21.40
C ALA A 558 -1.91 -19.56 -21.32
N GLU A 559 -1.19 -18.48 -21.00
CA GLU A 559 0.27 -18.51 -20.78
C GLU A 559 0.65 -19.37 -19.57
N ILE A 560 -0.18 -19.35 -18.51
CA ILE A 560 0.05 -20.12 -17.29
C ILE A 560 -0.23 -21.61 -17.50
N THR A 561 -1.29 -21.95 -18.24
CA THR A 561 -1.73 -23.33 -18.46
C THR A 561 -1.09 -24.00 -19.68
N GLY A 562 -0.39 -23.21 -20.52
CA GLY A 562 0.15 -23.69 -21.80
C GLY A 562 -0.92 -23.89 -22.88
N ALA A 563 -2.06 -23.21 -22.75
CA ALA A 563 -3.12 -23.18 -23.76
C ALA A 563 -2.80 -22.20 -24.91
N ASP A 564 -3.70 -22.11 -25.88
CA ASP A 564 -3.51 -21.23 -27.05
C ASP A 564 -3.74 -19.75 -26.67
N VAL A 565 -2.62 -19.05 -26.52
CA VAL A 565 -2.57 -17.63 -26.14
C VAL A 565 -3.24 -16.73 -27.20
N GLU A 566 -3.08 -17.03 -28.48
CA GLU A 566 -3.65 -16.23 -29.56
C GLU A 566 -5.18 -16.31 -29.57
N THR A 567 -5.73 -17.48 -29.30
CA THR A 567 -7.17 -17.69 -29.17
C THR A 567 -7.72 -16.91 -27.95
N GLU A 568 -7.03 -16.92 -26.81
CA GLU A 568 -7.48 -16.15 -25.63
C GLU A 568 -7.37 -14.64 -25.86
N GLN A 569 -6.29 -14.15 -26.48
CA GLN A 569 -6.16 -12.73 -26.85
C GLN A 569 -7.24 -12.28 -27.83
N ARG A 570 -7.59 -13.12 -28.80
CA ARG A 570 -8.69 -12.85 -29.73
C ARG A 570 -10.02 -12.79 -29.00
N PHE A 571 -10.29 -13.72 -28.08
CA PHE A 571 -11.47 -13.70 -27.23
C PHE A 571 -11.58 -12.41 -26.42
N ILE A 572 -10.49 -11.98 -25.80
CA ILE A 572 -10.44 -10.72 -25.01
C ILE A 572 -10.75 -9.54 -25.91
N ARG A 573 -10.15 -9.47 -27.10
CA ARG A 573 -10.36 -8.39 -28.07
C ARG A 573 -11.81 -8.32 -28.56
N GLU A 574 -12.42 -9.45 -28.84
CA GLU A 574 -13.74 -9.50 -29.45
C GLU A 574 -14.87 -9.43 -28.43
N ARG A 575 -14.69 -9.98 -27.23
CA ARG A 575 -15.77 -10.18 -26.26
C ARG A 575 -15.61 -9.39 -24.96
N ILE A 576 -14.43 -8.80 -24.69
CA ILE A 576 -14.16 -8.03 -23.47
C ILE A 576 -13.83 -6.58 -23.80
N ASP A 577 -12.79 -6.32 -24.62
CA ASP A 577 -12.40 -4.95 -24.95
C ASP A 577 -13.50 -4.23 -25.76
N ARG A 578 -13.70 -2.94 -25.48
CA ARG A 578 -14.67 -2.05 -26.15
C ARG A 578 -16.13 -2.51 -26.12
N ARG A 579 -16.48 -3.56 -25.37
CA ARG A 579 -17.87 -3.94 -25.14
C ARG A 579 -18.52 -3.01 -24.12
N SER A 580 -19.80 -2.74 -24.32
CA SER A 580 -20.58 -2.07 -23.30
C SER A 580 -20.66 -2.91 -22.02
N VAL A 581 -20.95 -2.29 -20.89
CA VAL A 581 -21.15 -3.01 -19.64
C VAL A 581 -22.31 -4.00 -19.74
N ASP A 582 -23.39 -3.62 -20.39
CA ASP A 582 -24.57 -4.49 -20.59
C ASP A 582 -24.26 -5.71 -21.46
N ASP A 583 -23.47 -5.53 -22.52
CA ASP A 583 -22.99 -6.66 -23.34
C ASP A 583 -22.13 -7.63 -22.53
N LEU A 584 -21.22 -7.13 -21.72
CA LEU A 584 -20.38 -7.96 -20.86
C LEU A 584 -21.20 -8.73 -19.82
N LEU A 585 -22.16 -8.07 -19.17
CA LEU A 585 -23.05 -8.71 -18.19
C LEU A 585 -23.90 -9.82 -18.82
N SER A 586 -24.19 -9.70 -20.12
CA SER A 586 -24.93 -10.70 -20.89
C SER A 586 -24.07 -11.85 -21.41
N ASP A 587 -22.75 -11.77 -21.24
CA ASP A 587 -21.76 -12.77 -21.70
C ASP A 587 -21.15 -13.54 -20.52
N PRO A 588 -21.68 -14.73 -20.16
CA PRO A 588 -21.19 -15.49 -19.00
C PRO A 588 -19.73 -15.95 -19.12
N GLU A 589 -19.24 -16.22 -20.35
CA GLU A 589 -17.87 -16.66 -20.56
C GLU A 589 -16.89 -15.50 -20.38
N ALA A 590 -17.21 -14.31 -20.91
CA ALA A 590 -16.43 -13.10 -20.70
C ALA A 590 -16.41 -12.71 -19.20
N MET A 591 -17.55 -12.80 -18.52
CA MET A 591 -17.65 -12.53 -17.08
C MET A 591 -16.93 -13.57 -16.21
N ALA A 592 -16.78 -14.80 -16.67
CA ALA A 592 -15.98 -15.82 -15.97
C ALA A 592 -14.47 -15.60 -16.13
N LEU A 593 -14.02 -15.15 -17.32
CA LEU A 593 -12.61 -14.88 -17.60
C LEU A 593 -12.12 -13.57 -16.96
N LEU A 594 -12.95 -12.55 -16.91
CA LEU A 594 -12.57 -11.20 -16.52
C LEU A 594 -11.89 -11.10 -15.14
N PRO A 595 -12.31 -11.80 -14.05
CA PRO A 595 -11.59 -11.81 -12.78
C PRO A 595 -10.21 -12.46 -12.83
N GLU A 596 -9.99 -13.38 -13.76
CA GLU A 596 -8.78 -14.20 -13.85
C GLU A 596 -7.66 -13.57 -14.70
N ILE A 597 -7.95 -12.54 -15.52
CA ILE A 597 -6.96 -11.80 -16.31
C ILE A 597 -6.41 -10.60 -15.56
N GLY A 598 -5.22 -10.11 -15.99
CA GLY A 598 -4.59 -8.89 -15.44
C GLY A 598 -4.04 -9.06 -14.02
N PRO A 599 -3.70 -7.96 -13.33
CA PRO A 599 -3.02 -8.00 -12.03
C PRO A 599 -3.91 -8.57 -10.93
N ASP A 600 -3.29 -9.00 -9.83
CA ASP A 600 -4.00 -9.53 -8.66
C ASP A 600 -4.95 -8.50 -8.02
N GLN A 601 -4.56 -7.22 -8.08
CA GLN A 601 -5.39 -6.11 -7.63
C GLN A 601 -5.51 -5.05 -8.75
N ASN A 602 -5.18 -3.79 -8.51
CA ASN A 602 -5.43 -2.69 -9.44
C ASN A 602 -4.21 -1.83 -9.78
N ILE A 603 -3.01 -2.39 -9.68
CA ILE A 603 -1.79 -1.80 -10.22
C ILE A 603 -1.37 -2.64 -11.42
N LEU A 604 -1.35 -2.01 -12.58
CA LEU A 604 -1.05 -2.63 -13.86
C LEU A 604 0.30 -2.15 -14.37
N THR A 605 1.23 -3.07 -14.55
CA THR A 605 2.56 -2.84 -15.13
C THR A 605 2.66 -3.43 -16.52
N TYR A 606 3.34 -2.72 -17.41
CA TYR A 606 3.48 -3.10 -18.81
C TYR A 606 4.72 -2.47 -19.43
N ALA A 607 5.28 -3.11 -20.46
CA ALA A 607 6.32 -2.54 -21.30
C ALA A 607 5.89 -2.48 -22.76
N ILE A 608 6.49 -1.54 -23.47
CA ILE A 608 6.31 -1.38 -24.90
C ILE A 608 7.59 -1.85 -25.60
N ASN A 609 7.43 -2.62 -26.69
CA ASN A 609 8.49 -2.92 -27.63
C ASN A 609 8.04 -2.49 -29.04
N PHE A 610 8.95 -2.42 -30.00
CA PHE A 610 8.68 -1.91 -31.34
C PHE A 610 9.08 -2.90 -32.44
N LYS A 611 8.51 -2.70 -33.64
CA LYS A 611 8.85 -3.42 -34.85
C LYS A 611 9.83 -2.59 -35.67
N ASN A 612 10.87 -3.24 -36.15
CA ASN A 612 11.82 -2.68 -37.12
C ASN A 612 11.12 -2.33 -38.45
N PRO A 613 11.76 -1.55 -39.34
CA PRO A 613 11.19 -1.22 -40.66
C PRO A 613 10.81 -2.43 -41.52
N ASP A 614 11.48 -3.57 -41.34
CA ASP A 614 11.21 -4.84 -42.02
C ASP A 614 10.05 -5.64 -41.44
N GLY A 615 9.44 -5.13 -40.35
CA GLY A 615 8.34 -5.76 -39.63
C GLY A 615 8.76 -6.74 -38.51
N SER A 616 10.05 -7.04 -38.37
CA SER A 616 10.59 -7.88 -37.31
C SER A 616 10.49 -7.16 -35.94
N LEU A 617 10.27 -7.91 -34.88
CA LEU A 617 10.26 -7.33 -33.54
C LEU A 617 11.69 -6.96 -33.09
N ASN A 618 11.88 -5.83 -32.43
CA ASN A 618 13.16 -5.47 -31.81
C ASN A 618 13.56 -6.52 -30.75
N THR A 619 14.82 -6.96 -30.81
CA THR A 619 15.40 -7.98 -29.92
C THR A 619 16.36 -7.40 -28.89
N SER A 620 16.62 -6.07 -28.91
CA SER A 620 17.48 -5.37 -27.96
C SER A 620 16.66 -4.90 -26.77
N LEU A 621 17.02 -5.39 -25.58
CA LEU A 621 16.44 -4.94 -24.32
C LEU A 621 16.80 -3.47 -24.03
N GLU A 622 18.00 -3.03 -24.35
CA GLU A 622 18.45 -1.66 -24.16
C GLU A 622 17.57 -0.68 -24.94
N LEU A 623 17.26 -0.99 -26.21
CA LEU A 623 16.39 -0.15 -27.03
C LEU A 623 14.95 -0.16 -26.52
N ALA A 624 14.44 -1.30 -26.05
CA ALA A 624 13.12 -1.38 -25.44
C ALA A 624 13.06 -0.55 -24.15
N ASN A 625 14.06 -0.63 -23.29
CA ASN A 625 14.16 0.18 -22.07
C ASN A 625 14.22 1.68 -22.36
N ARG A 626 15.03 2.09 -23.36
CA ARG A 626 15.12 3.49 -23.81
C ARG A 626 13.76 4.01 -24.27
N LEU A 627 13.02 3.21 -25.06
CA LEU A 627 11.67 3.57 -25.49
C LEU A 627 10.72 3.76 -24.30
N ASN A 628 10.68 2.80 -23.36
CA ASN A 628 9.82 2.89 -22.18
C ASN A 628 10.18 4.09 -21.29
N LYS A 629 11.47 4.38 -21.14
CA LYS A 629 11.94 5.57 -20.43
C LYS A 629 11.50 6.86 -21.12
N ALA A 630 11.63 6.95 -22.45
CA ALA A 630 11.20 8.11 -23.22
C ALA A 630 9.67 8.34 -23.13
N ILE A 631 8.87 7.26 -23.14
CA ILE A 631 7.42 7.34 -22.92
C ILE A 631 7.12 7.85 -21.51
N TYR A 632 7.82 7.33 -20.50
CA TYR A 632 7.67 7.78 -19.10
C TYR A 632 8.00 9.27 -18.98
N ASP A 633 9.10 9.75 -19.58
CA ASP A 633 9.52 11.16 -19.51
C ASP A 633 8.47 12.11 -20.10
N LEU A 634 7.68 11.67 -21.09
CA LEU A 634 6.54 12.44 -21.62
C LEU A 634 5.30 12.38 -20.72
N LEU A 635 5.17 11.38 -19.86
CA LEU A 635 4.00 11.11 -19.00
C LEU A 635 4.32 11.25 -17.50
N SER A 636 5.51 11.74 -17.14
CA SER A 636 5.92 12.02 -15.76
C SER A 636 5.93 13.52 -15.50
N ILE A 637 5.82 13.89 -14.22
CA ILE A 637 5.84 15.29 -13.79
C ILE A 637 7.25 15.65 -13.34
N ASP A 638 7.85 16.65 -13.96
CA ASP A 638 9.14 17.20 -13.56
C ASP A 638 8.96 18.43 -12.65
N PRO A 639 9.93 18.70 -11.73
CA PRO A 639 9.88 19.88 -10.88
C PRO A 639 9.89 21.17 -11.71
N GLY A 640 8.85 21.97 -11.55
CA GLY A 640 8.71 23.26 -12.25
C GLY A 640 7.77 23.25 -13.45
N ASP A 641 7.28 22.09 -13.84
CA ASP A 641 6.34 21.97 -14.96
C ASP A 641 4.97 22.57 -14.65
N ASP A 642 4.27 22.96 -15.70
CA ASP A 642 2.86 23.31 -15.62
C ASP A 642 2.01 22.04 -15.60
N ILE A 643 1.43 21.72 -14.43
CA ILE A 643 0.62 20.52 -14.22
C ILE A 643 -0.57 20.43 -15.19
N TYR A 644 -1.09 21.54 -15.70
CA TYR A 644 -2.18 21.57 -16.65
C TYR A 644 -1.80 21.10 -18.07
N GLY A 645 -0.50 21.05 -18.37
CA GLY A 645 0.03 20.52 -19.64
C GLY A 645 -0.06 19.01 -19.76
N TYR A 646 -0.12 18.28 -18.64
CA TYR A 646 -0.12 16.83 -18.64
C TYR A 646 -1.50 16.26 -18.97
N LYS A 647 -1.53 15.39 -19.97
CA LYS A 647 -2.73 14.74 -20.46
C LYS A 647 -2.98 13.35 -19.87
N MET A 648 -1.91 12.69 -19.43
CA MET A 648 -1.88 11.45 -18.68
C MET A 648 -0.62 11.43 -17.82
N ILE A 649 -0.70 10.88 -16.61
CA ILE A 649 0.42 10.77 -15.69
C ILE A 649 0.54 9.31 -15.26
N VAL A 650 1.71 8.71 -15.50
CA VAL A 650 2.04 7.34 -15.10
C VAL A 650 3.28 7.33 -14.20
N SER A 651 3.59 6.19 -13.60
CA SER A 651 4.88 5.96 -12.95
C SER A 651 5.68 4.89 -13.69
N THR A 652 6.94 4.72 -13.33
CA THR A 652 7.85 3.72 -13.88
C THR A 652 8.53 2.95 -12.75
N THR A 653 9.00 1.75 -13.06
CA THR A 653 9.89 0.97 -12.21
C THR A 653 10.80 0.10 -13.08
N ASP A 654 11.91 -0.34 -12.48
CA ASP A 654 12.87 -1.24 -13.10
C ASP A 654 12.79 -2.61 -12.43
N PHE A 655 12.49 -3.64 -13.20
CA PHE A 655 12.56 -5.02 -12.76
C PHE A 655 13.97 -5.55 -13.03
N SER A 656 14.74 -5.80 -11.98
CA SER A 656 16.10 -6.34 -12.09
C SER A 656 16.16 -7.81 -11.64
N GLU A 657 17.09 -8.58 -12.22
CA GLU A 657 17.34 -9.95 -11.79
C GLU A 657 17.78 -10.04 -10.33
N GLU A 658 18.48 -9.02 -9.83
CA GLU A 658 18.87 -8.93 -8.41
C GLU A 658 17.66 -8.93 -7.47
N HIS A 659 16.58 -8.22 -7.84
CA HIS A 659 15.40 -8.06 -6.98
C HIS A 659 14.30 -9.09 -7.28
N TYR A 660 14.06 -9.42 -8.56
CA TYR A 660 12.95 -10.29 -8.96
C TYR A 660 13.38 -11.74 -9.20
N GLY A 661 14.68 -11.98 -9.35
CA GLY A 661 15.22 -13.28 -9.68
C GLY A 661 15.17 -13.60 -11.17
N LYS A 662 16.00 -14.54 -11.57
CA LYS A 662 16.19 -14.92 -12.97
C LYS A 662 14.92 -15.45 -13.64
N VAL A 663 14.13 -16.24 -12.91
CA VAL A 663 12.91 -16.88 -13.46
C VAL A 663 11.92 -15.85 -13.98
N PHE A 664 11.63 -14.82 -13.18
CA PHE A 664 10.72 -13.74 -13.57
C PHE A 664 11.27 -12.94 -14.76
N ILE A 665 12.55 -12.52 -14.69
CA ILE A 665 13.17 -11.68 -15.72
C ILE A 665 13.24 -12.41 -17.08
N GLU A 666 13.67 -13.66 -17.12
CA GLU A 666 13.76 -14.43 -18.36
C GLU A 666 12.37 -14.71 -18.98
N ASP A 667 11.35 -14.99 -18.15
CA ASP A 667 9.98 -15.12 -18.66
C ASP A 667 9.49 -13.82 -19.28
N TYR A 668 9.66 -12.68 -18.61
CA TYR A 668 9.19 -11.40 -19.12
C TYR A 668 9.98 -10.94 -20.35
N LYS A 669 11.33 -11.17 -20.41
CA LYS A 669 12.14 -10.94 -21.62
C LYS A 669 11.64 -11.77 -22.81
N ARG A 670 11.27 -13.03 -22.57
CA ARG A 670 10.72 -13.92 -23.61
C ARG A 670 9.41 -13.35 -24.16
N ARG A 671 8.51 -12.91 -23.30
CA ARG A 671 7.22 -12.33 -23.69
C ARG A 671 7.41 -10.99 -24.42
N LEU A 672 8.37 -10.18 -23.99
CA LEU A 672 8.72 -8.91 -24.62
C LEU A 672 9.48 -9.09 -25.95
N GLY A 673 9.99 -10.31 -26.27
CA GLY A 673 10.71 -10.60 -27.50
C GLY A 673 12.20 -10.24 -27.47
N VAL A 674 12.80 -10.06 -26.28
CA VAL A 674 14.18 -9.61 -26.07
C VAL A 674 15.06 -10.63 -25.36
N SER A 675 14.71 -11.92 -25.40
CA SER A 675 15.43 -13.00 -24.70
C SER A 675 16.91 -13.09 -25.05
N SER A 676 17.32 -12.78 -26.27
CA SER A 676 18.70 -12.83 -26.73
C SER A 676 19.57 -11.67 -26.22
N SER A 677 18.97 -10.65 -25.64
CA SER A 677 19.69 -9.47 -25.13
C SER A 677 20.40 -9.79 -23.80
N PRO A 678 21.63 -9.31 -23.58
CA PRO A 678 22.39 -9.61 -22.36
C PRO A 678 21.90 -8.88 -21.10
N GLY A 679 21.05 -7.87 -21.22
CA GLY A 679 20.59 -7.07 -20.08
C GLY A 679 19.72 -7.87 -19.09
N THR A 680 19.78 -7.49 -17.80
CA THR A 680 19.07 -8.13 -16.69
C THR A 680 18.07 -7.20 -15.99
N THR A 681 17.87 -5.99 -16.53
CA THR A 681 16.95 -4.98 -15.98
C THR A 681 15.97 -4.54 -17.06
N ILE A 682 14.68 -4.58 -16.75
CA ILE A 682 13.59 -4.23 -17.67
C ILE A 682 12.86 -3.01 -17.11
N THR A 683 12.85 -1.92 -17.86
CA THR A 683 12.08 -0.71 -17.53
C THR A 683 10.63 -0.89 -17.97
N VAL A 684 9.69 -0.71 -17.03
CA VAL A 684 8.26 -0.85 -17.26
C VAL A 684 7.51 0.40 -16.85
N LEU A 685 6.36 0.64 -17.48
CA LEU A 685 5.39 1.63 -17.07
C LEU A 685 4.42 1.02 -16.06
N ARG A 686 3.89 1.86 -15.18
CA ARG A 686 2.96 1.44 -14.15
C ARG A 686 1.76 2.38 -14.09
N SER A 687 0.56 1.78 -14.08
CA SER A 687 -0.71 2.48 -13.94
C SER A 687 -1.48 1.94 -12.74
N THR A 688 -1.89 2.82 -11.83
CA THR A 688 -2.68 2.48 -10.64
C THR A 688 -4.11 2.94 -10.82
N THR A 689 -5.03 2.01 -11.00
CA THR A 689 -6.44 2.27 -11.30
C THR A 689 -7.25 2.36 -10.01
N MET A 690 -7.31 3.53 -9.39
CA MET A 690 -8.06 3.75 -8.14
C MET A 690 -9.46 4.33 -8.37
N GLU A 691 -9.66 5.07 -9.45
CA GLU A 691 -10.92 5.72 -9.77
C GLU A 691 -12.03 4.70 -10.07
N PRO A 692 -13.19 4.75 -9.39
CA PRO A 692 -14.28 3.81 -9.61
C PRO A 692 -15.08 4.02 -10.91
N TRP A 693 -14.85 5.12 -11.64
CA TRP A 693 -15.66 5.53 -12.79
C TRP A 693 -14.94 5.55 -14.14
N ILE A 694 -13.71 5.01 -14.24
CA ILE A 694 -12.88 5.06 -15.47
C ILE A 694 -13.63 4.53 -16.72
N VAL A 695 -14.44 3.48 -16.56
CA VAL A 695 -15.18 2.86 -17.67
C VAL A 695 -16.50 3.57 -17.96
N GLU A 696 -17.01 4.35 -17.01
CA GLU A 696 -18.36 4.92 -17.05
C GLU A 696 -18.34 6.42 -16.77
N ALA A 697 -18.21 7.23 -17.79
CA ALA A 697 -18.46 8.66 -17.72
C ALA A 697 -19.80 8.98 -18.44
N SER A 698 -20.38 10.14 -18.15
CA SER A 698 -21.61 10.62 -18.79
C SER A 698 -21.50 10.74 -20.33
N GLU A 699 -20.27 10.93 -20.82
CA GLU A 699 -19.97 11.15 -22.26
C GLU A 699 -18.78 10.28 -22.70
N GLY A 700 -18.97 8.95 -22.73
CA GLY A 700 -17.94 8.01 -23.17
C GLY A 700 -17.17 7.33 -22.04
N THR A 701 -15.97 6.88 -22.30
CA THR A 701 -15.11 6.19 -21.34
C THR A 701 -13.76 6.87 -21.20
N MET A 702 -13.27 6.99 -19.97
CA MET A 702 -11.92 7.50 -19.72
C MET A 702 -10.83 6.57 -20.29
N LEU A 703 -11.13 5.29 -20.51
CA LEU A 703 -10.19 4.35 -21.14
C LEU A 703 -9.79 4.77 -22.56
N ASP A 704 -10.72 5.35 -23.33
CA ASP A 704 -10.40 5.83 -24.69
C ASP A 704 -9.46 7.03 -24.64
N VAL A 705 -9.60 7.89 -23.62
CA VAL A 705 -8.69 9.00 -23.40
C VAL A 705 -7.31 8.49 -23.01
N LEU A 706 -7.22 7.55 -22.06
CA LEU A 706 -5.94 6.99 -21.60
C LEU A 706 -5.23 6.24 -22.74
N GLU A 707 -5.95 5.46 -23.53
CA GLU A 707 -5.40 4.82 -24.74
C GLU A 707 -4.85 5.84 -25.73
N HIS A 708 -5.64 6.88 -26.02
CA HIS A 708 -5.22 7.91 -26.98
C HIS A 708 -3.92 8.61 -26.56
N GLU A 709 -3.84 9.03 -25.28
CA GLU A 709 -2.66 9.73 -24.76
C GLU A 709 -1.44 8.79 -24.68
N LEU A 710 -1.63 7.53 -24.31
CA LEU A 710 -0.55 6.54 -24.29
C LEU A 710 -0.04 6.27 -25.73
N ARG A 711 -0.93 6.11 -26.71
CA ARG A 711 -0.55 5.95 -28.12
C ARG A 711 0.22 7.17 -28.63
N ASP A 712 -0.24 8.38 -28.31
CA ASP A 712 0.44 9.62 -28.70
C ASP A 712 1.86 9.68 -28.09
N ALA A 713 2.01 9.33 -26.82
CA ALA A 713 3.33 9.27 -26.17
C ALA A 713 4.24 8.21 -26.81
N ILE A 714 3.71 7.01 -27.12
CA ILE A 714 4.46 5.95 -27.83
C ILE A 714 4.96 6.46 -29.19
N PHE A 715 4.08 7.04 -30.00
CA PHE A 715 4.44 7.55 -31.32
C PHE A 715 5.48 8.67 -31.24
N LYS A 716 5.33 9.62 -30.32
CA LYS A 716 6.29 10.70 -30.12
C LYS A 716 7.66 10.17 -29.69
N SER A 717 7.70 9.19 -28.79
CA SER A 717 8.95 8.57 -28.33
C SER A 717 9.64 7.80 -29.45
N MET A 718 8.90 7.03 -30.25
CA MET A 718 9.45 6.32 -31.42
C MET A 718 9.98 7.27 -32.48
N MET A 719 9.28 8.38 -32.74
CA MET A 719 9.76 9.42 -33.66
C MET A 719 11.04 10.05 -33.15
N ARG A 720 11.09 10.40 -31.86
CA ARG A 720 12.28 10.98 -31.24
C ARG A 720 13.48 10.04 -31.31
N ASP A 721 13.29 8.75 -31.08
CA ASP A 721 14.35 7.74 -31.16
C ASP A 721 14.88 7.58 -32.61
N SER A 722 13.98 7.57 -33.60
CA SER A 722 14.37 7.53 -35.01
C SER A 722 15.15 8.77 -35.43
N MET A 723 14.79 9.94 -34.89
CA MET A 723 15.53 11.18 -35.12
C MET A 723 16.91 11.18 -34.47
N PHE A 724 17.03 10.59 -33.28
CA PHE A 724 18.31 10.38 -32.61
C PHE A 724 19.26 9.53 -33.47
N GLN A 725 18.74 8.44 -34.00
CA GLN A 725 19.55 7.58 -34.90
C GLN A 725 20.00 8.33 -36.17
N ILE A 726 19.13 9.14 -36.77
CA ILE A 726 19.47 9.97 -37.93
C ILE A 726 20.53 11.02 -37.53
N PHE A 727 20.41 11.63 -36.37
CA PHE A 727 21.41 12.60 -35.90
C PHE A 727 22.79 11.94 -35.69
N GLU A 728 22.85 10.77 -35.03
CA GLU A 728 24.08 10.01 -34.81
C GLU A 728 24.71 9.52 -36.14
N GLU A 729 23.87 9.24 -37.16
CA GLU A 729 24.36 8.92 -38.49
C GLU A 729 24.97 10.12 -39.22
N ILE A 730 24.53 11.33 -38.91
CA ILE A 730 25.03 12.58 -39.49
C ILE A 730 26.27 13.06 -38.73
N ASP A 731 26.26 13.01 -37.39
CA ASP A 731 27.37 13.33 -36.47
C ASP A 731 28.52 12.32 -36.66
N ALA A 732 29.30 12.53 -37.69
CA ALA A 732 30.39 11.61 -38.09
C ALA A 732 31.59 11.70 -37.13
N ASN A 733 31.80 12.88 -36.51
CA ASN A 733 32.90 13.14 -35.58
C ASN A 733 32.57 12.83 -34.14
N ARG A 734 31.27 12.60 -33.82
CA ARG A 734 30.71 12.29 -32.47
C ARG A 734 30.97 13.37 -31.44
N ASP A 735 30.89 14.62 -31.82
CA ASP A 735 31.05 15.75 -30.90
C ASP A 735 29.71 16.20 -30.28
N GLY A 736 28.59 15.62 -30.69
CA GLY A 736 27.24 15.87 -30.17
C GLY A 736 26.54 17.08 -30.78
N VAL A 737 27.09 17.66 -31.82
CA VAL A 737 26.48 18.70 -32.64
C VAL A 737 26.68 18.38 -34.12
N LEU A 738 25.76 18.81 -34.99
CA LEU A 738 25.93 18.66 -36.42
C LEU A 738 26.50 19.92 -37.02
N ASP A 739 27.62 19.83 -37.66
CA ASP A 739 28.16 20.91 -38.45
C ASP A 739 27.59 20.92 -39.89
N VAL A 740 27.72 22.07 -40.57
CA VAL A 740 27.23 22.22 -41.94
C VAL A 740 27.84 21.17 -42.92
N PRO A 741 29.16 20.91 -42.89
CA PRO A 741 29.78 19.84 -43.69
C PRO A 741 29.19 18.46 -43.51
N GLU A 742 28.93 18.02 -42.25
CA GLU A 742 28.34 16.73 -41.97
C GLU A 742 26.92 16.62 -42.51
N MET A 743 26.12 17.62 -42.29
CA MET A 743 24.74 17.67 -42.81
C MET A 743 24.71 17.70 -44.33
N MET A 744 25.55 18.55 -44.98
CA MET A 744 25.65 18.58 -46.42
C MET A 744 26.07 17.23 -46.99
N ALA A 745 27.03 16.56 -46.41
CA ALA A 745 27.51 15.26 -46.88
C ALA A 745 26.40 14.20 -46.84
N LYS A 746 25.72 14.07 -45.69
CA LYS A 746 24.72 13.04 -45.46
C LYS A 746 23.41 13.27 -46.23
N PHE A 747 22.95 14.53 -46.29
CA PHE A 747 21.71 14.84 -47.00
C PHE A 747 21.87 14.73 -48.55
N ARG A 748 23.07 15.07 -49.07
CA ARG A 748 23.40 14.83 -50.50
C ARG A 748 23.43 13.34 -50.83
N GLU A 749 23.99 12.51 -49.94
CA GLU A 749 23.96 11.06 -50.05
C GLU A 749 22.52 10.53 -50.17
N LYS A 750 21.58 11.13 -49.44
CA LYS A 750 20.15 10.80 -49.45
C LYS A 750 19.36 11.44 -50.62
N GLY A 751 20.02 12.26 -51.46
CA GLY A 751 19.44 12.82 -52.68
C GLY A 751 18.75 14.18 -52.53
N TYR A 752 18.99 14.90 -51.40
CA TYR A 752 18.48 16.26 -51.20
C TYR A 752 19.34 17.29 -51.95
N ARG A 753 18.70 18.35 -52.42
CA ARG A 753 19.38 19.44 -53.13
C ARG A 753 19.93 20.44 -52.12
N ASP A 754 21.04 21.12 -52.48
CA ASP A 754 21.69 22.08 -51.62
C ASP A 754 20.74 23.17 -51.08
N THR A 755 19.78 23.60 -51.93
CA THR A 755 18.75 24.59 -51.51
C THR A 755 17.80 24.07 -50.46
N GLU A 756 17.50 22.79 -50.46
CA GLU A 756 16.65 22.13 -49.46
C GLU A 756 17.43 21.93 -48.16
N ILE A 757 18.70 21.64 -48.26
CA ILE A 757 19.61 21.50 -47.09
C ILE A 757 19.82 22.87 -46.42
N ASP A 758 20.05 23.92 -47.20
CA ASP A 758 20.17 25.31 -46.71
C ASP A 758 18.88 25.78 -45.99
N GLU A 759 17.71 25.42 -46.50
CA GLU A 759 16.42 25.74 -45.87
C GLU A 759 16.27 24.97 -44.54
N PHE A 760 16.66 23.67 -44.49
CA PHE A 760 16.67 22.86 -43.31
C PHE A 760 17.62 23.42 -42.25
N LEU A 761 18.84 23.77 -42.60
CA LEU A 761 19.83 24.41 -41.72
C LEU A 761 19.33 25.68 -41.09
N ARG A 762 18.67 26.57 -41.86
CA ARG A 762 18.06 27.80 -41.34
C ARG A 762 16.89 27.55 -40.35
N LEU A 763 16.23 26.39 -40.49
CA LEU A 763 15.15 26.00 -39.57
C LEU A 763 15.69 25.36 -38.30
N CYS A 764 16.85 24.68 -38.37
CA CYS A 764 17.45 23.99 -37.26
C CYS A 764 18.31 24.88 -36.38
N ASP A 765 19.24 25.64 -36.95
CA ASP A 765 20.16 26.52 -36.22
C ASP A 765 19.43 27.79 -35.71
N ILE A 766 18.69 27.62 -34.62
CA ILE A 766 17.82 28.66 -34.04
C ILE A 766 18.65 29.74 -33.36
N ASP A 767 19.73 29.36 -32.72
CA ASP A 767 20.62 30.28 -31.97
C ASP A 767 21.71 30.89 -32.84
N ARG A 768 21.80 30.47 -34.11
CA ARG A 768 22.79 30.92 -35.11
C ARG A 768 24.22 30.62 -34.69
N SER A 769 24.46 29.55 -34.02
CA SER A 769 25.78 29.09 -33.61
C SER A 769 26.63 28.56 -34.78
N GLY A 770 26.02 28.24 -35.90
CA GLY A 770 26.64 27.60 -37.05
C GLY A 770 26.73 26.08 -36.90
N THR A 771 26.22 25.52 -35.83
CA THR A 771 26.07 24.08 -35.58
C THR A 771 24.64 23.82 -35.18
N VAL A 772 24.19 22.59 -35.32
CA VAL A 772 22.83 22.16 -34.91
C VAL A 772 22.93 21.17 -33.76
N SER A 773 22.47 21.56 -32.61
CA SER A 773 22.33 20.69 -31.45
C SER A 773 21.23 19.65 -31.65
N MET A 774 21.24 18.58 -30.86
CA MET A 774 20.18 17.56 -30.90
C MET A 774 18.79 18.17 -30.69
N ASP A 775 18.64 19.10 -29.74
CA ASP A 775 17.35 19.73 -29.43
C ASP A 775 16.84 20.60 -30.59
N GLU A 776 17.70 21.30 -31.25
CA GLU A 776 17.39 22.08 -32.44
C GLU A 776 17.01 21.19 -33.63
N PHE A 777 17.74 20.08 -33.83
CA PHE A 777 17.44 19.08 -34.85
C PHE A 777 16.07 18.47 -34.65
N LEU A 778 15.74 18.06 -33.42
CA LEU A 778 14.43 17.48 -33.06
C LEU A 778 13.30 18.50 -33.28
N GLY A 779 13.51 19.75 -32.92
CA GLY A 779 12.52 20.83 -33.09
C GLY A 779 12.22 21.16 -34.55
N ALA A 780 13.23 21.20 -35.40
CA ALA A 780 13.09 21.55 -36.81
C ALA A 780 12.61 20.40 -37.70
N PHE A 781 13.06 19.17 -37.44
CA PHE A 781 12.72 17.99 -38.24
C PHE A 781 11.21 17.72 -38.22
N SER A 782 10.55 17.91 -37.09
CA SER A 782 9.10 17.77 -36.99
C SER A 782 8.33 18.74 -37.90
N GLN A 783 8.84 19.96 -38.04
CA GLN A 783 8.25 20.96 -38.94
C GLN A 783 8.55 20.64 -40.43
N PHE A 784 9.73 20.12 -40.69
CA PHE A 784 10.16 19.75 -42.05
C PHE A 784 9.37 18.55 -42.59
N VAL A 785 9.20 17.50 -41.76
CA VAL A 785 8.38 16.33 -42.11
C VAL A 785 6.92 16.71 -42.32
N ALA A 786 6.37 17.58 -41.47
CA ALA A 786 5.01 18.07 -41.66
C ALA A 786 4.82 18.84 -42.98
N LYS A 787 5.82 19.62 -43.41
CA LYS A 787 5.80 20.31 -44.72
C LYS A 787 5.97 19.31 -45.87
N GLY A 788 6.85 18.32 -45.75
CA GLY A 788 7.10 17.29 -46.78
C GLY A 788 5.92 16.36 -47.01
N ALA A 789 5.19 16.00 -45.97
CA ALA A 789 3.96 15.22 -46.09
C ALA A 789 2.82 15.95 -46.81
N LEU A 790 2.80 17.30 -46.74
CA LEU A 790 1.86 18.12 -47.47
C LEU A 790 2.23 18.27 -48.97
N THR A 791 3.47 18.07 -49.35
CA THR A 791 3.92 18.13 -50.74
C THR A 791 3.85 16.79 -51.48
N ALA A 792 3.90 15.66 -50.76
CA ALA A 792 3.74 14.32 -51.29
C ALA A 792 2.29 13.90 -51.58
N SER A 793 1.31 14.70 -51.09
CA SER A 793 -0.13 14.51 -51.36
C SER A 793 -0.67 15.39 -52.51
N ARG A 794 0.19 15.99 -53.31
CA ARG A 794 -0.14 16.65 -54.60
C ARG A 794 0.60 15.92 -55.72
#